data_c1326a4ab72dd353b34c6b077983b026
#
_entry.id   c1326a4ab72dd353b34c6b077983b026
#
_cell.length_a   1.000
_cell.length_b   1.000
_cell.length_c   1.000
_cell.angle_alpha   90.00
_cell.angle_beta   90.00
_cell.angle_gamma   90.00
#
_symmetry.space_group_name_H-M   'P 1'
#
loop_
_entity.id
_entity.type
_entity.pdbx_description
1 polymer ?
#
loop_
_entity_poly.entity_id
_entity_poly.type
_entity_poly.pdbx_seq_one_letter_code
_entity_poly.pdbx_strand_id
1 'polypeptide(L)'
;MQMRSLSFKARARTIEHLGKGQIADCPTAVSELWKNAYDAYARDVALYTIDGDYPCGALIDNGCGMSLQQIIDNWLVVGTESKTRKNTLEENERFGLGIRKTQGEKGIGRLSAAFLSPVTFLVTKKMDNNYVALLIDWRLFENPYLSFDDVTVPFREFEKIDSLSDVLSGLLIELKKNVSFPSKDEDEDEDESRHFNHLLTKAAWEKFSEDEKALNEKSNFTTTQDKIINFCDQFKIDPNVFVPWEEILIKVEKIDGDKHGTALFLLELGRDLSLLTNAGDLAKDNAELSDVEQSLVDTLRAFVNPYILEDLSFSYEIYTVKANGYHRQILKQSDVFSKSDFDALEHTVVGYVDEKGWFRGRVKAFGEDKGEVVIPASISVNSDSGVGPFEIQIGTLEFLPQNTSHTEREHTHFDLKAKKYAGLMVFRDNLRVLPYGRVDNDFFQIEERRSWNAGRYYWSNRRIFGFISITQSNNKELKDKSGREGFIRNQAARELKTLVSDLLTSLADRYFGGKSEDRKELLEQVKREKELRKSAQQQARKSTQKSFSEALKTQTPVLDASLEAVKKLKTKLDSNQNKHDYNYIKEIDADLANLESLRTEIKTPTKPPKIGVYEERYRNYRDKYNEFSAYILEMKLIVNKLDSELNKLEPSLVGKNHLDKNQGIINARLTKFSNNIDEKTNALLKKWGE
;
A
#
# COMPACT_ATOMS: atom_id res chain seq x y z
N MET A 1 57.71 39.06 -7.27
CA MET A 1 56.41 38.84 -6.60
C MET A 1 56.32 37.38 -6.19
N GLN A 2 56.28 37.09 -4.88
CA GLN A 2 56.08 35.72 -4.41
C GLN A 2 54.57 35.37 -4.57
N MET A 3 54.24 34.33 -5.36
CA MET A 3 52.90 33.77 -5.42
C MET A 3 52.58 33.10 -4.07
N ARG A 4 51.45 33.47 -3.49
CA ARG A 4 50.94 32.85 -2.24
C ARG A 4 49.61 32.15 -2.57
N SER A 5 49.40 30.97 -1.99
CA SER A 5 48.15 30.21 -2.07
C SER A 5 47.35 30.37 -0.77
N LEU A 6 46.00 30.38 -0.93
CA LEU A 6 45.06 30.41 0.19
C LEU A 6 44.14 29.19 0.10
N SER A 7 43.78 28.62 1.23
CA SER A 7 42.87 27.48 1.28
C SER A 7 41.46 27.95 1.62
N PHE A 8 40.46 27.29 1.00
CA PHE A 8 39.06 27.43 1.40
C PHE A 8 38.85 26.80 2.78
N LYS A 9 37.98 27.40 3.59
CA LYS A 9 37.59 26.88 4.91
C LYS A 9 36.06 26.70 4.90
N ALA A 10 35.56 25.61 5.53
CA ALA A 10 34.13 25.34 5.69
C ALA A 10 33.71 25.65 7.14
N ARG A 11 32.62 26.38 7.30
CA ARG A 11 31.94 26.57 8.58
C ARG A 11 30.99 25.42 8.87
N ALA A 12 30.74 25.13 10.15
CA ALA A 12 29.79 24.10 10.59
C ALA A 12 28.42 24.26 9.94
N ARG A 13 27.95 25.50 9.79
CA ARG A 13 26.66 25.82 9.14
C ARG A 13 26.51 25.34 7.69
N THR A 14 27.61 24.97 7.03
CA THR A 14 27.55 24.36 5.70
C THR A 14 26.72 23.06 5.71
N ILE A 15 26.75 22.29 6.80
CA ILE A 15 25.93 21.06 6.96
C ILE A 15 24.44 21.36 6.99
N GLU A 16 24.02 22.43 7.68
CA GLU A 16 22.62 22.86 7.69
C GLU A 16 22.13 23.17 6.27
N HIS A 17 22.93 23.91 5.50
CA HIS A 17 22.58 24.24 4.11
C HIS A 17 22.59 23.04 3.18
N LEU A 18 23.47 22.06 3.35
CA LEU A 18 23.53 20.85 2.53
C LEU A 18 22.50 19.80 2.93
N GLY A 19 22.09 19.78 4.17
CA GLY A 19 21.08 18.87 4.71
C GLY A 19 19.68 19.48 4.67
N LYS A 20 19.26 20.10 5.78
CA LYS A 20 17.91 20.65 5.98
C LYS A 20 17.52 21.67 4.90
N GLY A 21 18.45 22.52 4.46
CA GLY A 21 18.19 23.57 3.47
C GLY A 21 17.97 23.07 2.04
N GLN A 22 18.27 21.81 1.74
CA GLN A 22 18.10 21.23 0.38
C GLN A 22 16.99 20.20 0.26
N ILE A 23 16.36 19.80 1.37
CA ILE A 23 15.26 18.85 1.35
C ILE A 23 13.93 19.59 1.19
N ALA A 24 13.15 19.22 0.19
CA ALA A 24 11.92 19.91 -0.14
C ALA A 24 10.79 19.66 0.89
N ASP A 25 10.65 18.42 1.35
CA ASP A 25 9.59 17.98 2.25
C ASP A 25 9.97 16.71 3.02
N CYS A 26 9.17 16.38 4.04
CA CYS A 26 9.36 15.20 4.89
C CYS A 26 9.37 13.88 4.08
N PRO A 27 8.44 13.62 3.15
CA PRO A 27 8.50 12.40 2.33
C PRO A 27 9.78 12.27 1.51
N THR A 28 10.32 13.37 1.01
CA THR A 28 11.60 13.38 0.29
C THR A 28 12.76 12.99 1.19
N ALA A 29 12.79 13.50 2.44
CA ALA A 29 13.78 13.10 3.43
C ALA A 29 13.75 11.59 3.71
N VAL A 30 12.56 11.03 3.93
CA VAL A 30 12.37 9.58 4.13
C VAL A 30 12.84 8.79 2.90
N SER A 31 12.47 9.23 1.69
CA SER A 31 12.91 8.61 0.43
C SER A 31 14.43 8.51 0.31
N GLU A 32 15.16 9.56 0.69
CA GLU A 32 16.63 9.56 0.63
C GLU A 32 17.25 8.57 1.63
N LEU A 33 16.68 8.45 2.82
CA LEU A 33 17.12 7.46 3.80
C LEU A 33 16.79 6.03 3.36
N TRP A 34 15.64 5.80 2.72
CA TRP A 34 15.30 4.50 2.14
C TRP A 34 16.22 4.12 0.98
N LYS A 35 16.68 5.08 0.17
CA LYS A 35 17.71 4.82 -0.86
C LYS A 35 19.03 4.38 -0.22
N ASN A 36 19.40 4.94 0.93
CA ASN A 36 20.58 4.49 1.66
C ASN A 36 20.43 3.04 2.14
N ALA A 37 19.24 2.67 2.67
CA ALA A 37 18.94 1.29 3.03
C ALA A 37 18.99 0.34 1.82
N TYR A 38 18.43 0.76 0.67
CA TYR A 38 18.52 -0.01 -0.59
C TYR A 38 19.97 -0.21 -1.03
N ASP A 39 20.80 0.85 -0.99
CA ASP A 39 22.22 0.79 -1.32
C ASP A 39 23.01 -0.09 -0.35
N ALA A 40 22.55 -0.21 0.91
CA ALA A 40 23.09 -1.11 1.93
C ALA A 40 22.57 -2.56 1.82
N TYR A 41 21.90 -2.91 0.72
CA TYR A 41 21.31 -4.24 0.50
C TYR A 41 20.28 -4.67 1.55
N ALA A 42 19.58 -3.73 2.19
CA ALA A 42 18.44 -4.08 3.02
C ALA A 42 17.37 -4.84 2.24
N ARG A 43 16.73 -5.82 2.87
CA ARG A 43 15.50 -6.45 2.36
C ARG A 43 14.26 -5.69 2.84
N ASP A 44 14.34 -5.15 4.04
CA ASP A 44 13.23 -4.43 4.66
C ASP A 44 13.69 -3.09 5.20
N VAL A 45 12.87 -2.06 5.01
CA VAL A 45 13.01 -0.75 5.66
C VAL A 45 11.67 -0.29 6.19
N ALA A 46 11.64 0.24 7.39
CA ALA A 46 10.41 0.76 7.99
C ALA A 46 10.65 2.07 8.72
N LEU A 47 9.65 2.96 8.65
CA LEU A 47 9.57 4.16 9.46
C LEU A 47 8.47 3.97 10.51
N TYR A 48 8.83 4.10 11.77
CA TYR A 48 7.92 4.12 12.90
C TYR A 48 7.83 5.54 13.45
N THR A 49 6.63 6.02 13.73
CA THR A 49 6.38 7.19 14.58
C THR A 49 5.69 6.68 15.85
N ILE A 50 6.25 7.01 17.01
CA ILE A 50 5.87 6.43 18.28
C ILE A 50 5.36 7.53 19.20
N ASP A 51 4.11 7.39 19.64
CA ASP A 51 3.43 8.27 20.56
C ASP A 51 3.84 7.96 22.00
N GLY A 52 3.95 8.99 22.86
CA GLY A 52 4.33 8.84 24.25
C GLY A 52 4.61 10.21 24.90
N ASP A 53 5.13 10.21 26.11
CA ASP A 53 5.50 11.44 26.83
C ASP A 53 6.55 12.26 26.06
N TYR A 54 7.44 11.58 25.35
CA TYR A 54 8.41 12.13 24.40
C TYR A 54 8.21 11.45 23.05
N PRO A 55 7.36 12.00 22.17
CA PRO A 55 7.13 11.41 20.86
C PRO A 55 8.42 11.32 20.06
N CYS A 56 8.68 10.15 19.48
CA CYS A 56 9.90 9.87 18.74
C CYS A 56 9.61 9.03 17.50
N GLY A 57 10.63 8.83 16.67
CA GLY A 57 10.54 7.97 15.49
C GLY A 57 11.71 7.01 15.41
N ALA A 58 11.57 6.00 14.58
CA ALA A 58 12.64 5.07 14.26
C ALA A 58 12.58 4.72 12.77
N LEU A 59 13.63 5.02 12.02
CA LEU A 59 13.81 4.53 10.65
C LEU A 59 14.80 3.38 10.72
N ILE A 60 14.35 2.18 10.36
CA ILE A 60 15.04 0.93 10.62
C ILE A 60 15.21 0.18 9.32
N ASP A 61 16.41 -0.35 9.07
CA ASP A 61 16.71 -1.24 7.97
C ASP A 61 17.51 -2.47 8.41
N ASN A 62 17.43 -3.54 7.63
CA ASN A 62 18.21 -4.76 7.78
C ASN A 62 19.32 -4.89 6.74
N GLY A 63 19.93 -3.77 6.34
CA GLY A 63 21.08 -3.75 5.44
C GLY A 63 22.36 -4.25 6.09
N CYS A 64 23.48 -4.14 5.38
CA CYS A 64 24.79 -4.66 5.83
C CYS A 64 25.33 -3.97 7.11
N GLY A 65 24.73 -2.86 7.53
CA GLY A 65 25.25 -2.06 8.65
C GLY A 65 26.62 -1.43 8.38
N MET A 66 27.21 -0.84 9.42
CA MET A 66 28.52 -0.17 9.33
C MET A 66 29.40 -0.54 10.50
N SER A 67 30.70 -0.75 10.24
CA SER A 67 31.73 -0.82 11.29
C SER A 67 32.10 0.61 11.74
N LEU A 68 32.75 0.74 12.91
CA LEU A 68 33.25 2.03 13.39
C LEU A 68 34.14 2.72 12.36
N GLN A 69 35.04 1.98 11.72
CA GLN A 69 35.92 2.53 10.69
C GLN A 69 35.13 3.07 9.47
N GLN A 70 34.09 2.35 9.04
CA GLN A 70 33.20 2.82 7.94
C GLN A 70 32.39 4.07 8.34
N ILE A 71 32.04 4.21 9.62
CA ILE A 71 31.42 5.44 10.11
C ILE A 71 32.39 6.61 10.02
N ILE A 72 33.62 6.44 10.50
CA ILE A 72 34.64 7.49 10.47
C ILE A 72 34.99 7.88 9.03
N ASP A 73 35.28 6.92 8.17
CA ASP A 73 35.79 7.19 6.83
C ASP A 73 34.71 7.60 5.81
N ASN A 74 33.48 7.14 6.02
CA ASN A 74 32.42 7.33 5.04
C ASN A 74 31.24 8.11 5.59
N TRP A 75 30.73 7.78 6.80
CA TRP A 75 29.49 8.37 7.28
C TRP A 75 29.67 9.77 7.84
N LEU A 76 30.75 10.05 8.53
CA LEU A 76 31.07 11.38 9.07
C LEU A 76 31.70 12.32 8.02
N VAL A 77 32.19 11.82 6.90
CA VAL A 77 32.85 12.65 5.85
C VAL A 77 31.85 13.09 4.80
N VAL A 78 31.57 14.37 4.70
CA VAL A 78 30.63 14.95 3.71
C VAL A 78 31.28 15.10 2.35
N GLY A 79 30.55 14.70 1.27
CA GLY A 79 31.04 14.79 -0.10
C GLY A 79 32.00 13.69 -0.52
N THR A 80 31.89 12.50 0.09
CA THR A 80 32.73 11.35 -0.29
C THR A 80 32.42 10.83 -1.69
N GLU A 81 33.45 10.47 -2.43
CA GLU A 81 33.35 9.71 -3.69
C GLU A 81 33.12 8.20 -3.48
N SER A 82 32.91 7.75 -2.26
CA SER A 82 32.81 6.31 -1.91
C SER A 82 31.75 5.55 -2.72
N LYS A 83 30.71 6.24 -3.16
CA LYS A 83 29.63 5.69 -4.00
C LYS A 83 29.87 5.81 -5.51
N THR A 84 30.83 6.60 -5.95
CA THR A 84 31.17 6.80 -7.39
C THR A 84 32.22 5.78 -7.89
N ARG A 85 33.08 5.28 -7.01
CA ARG A 85 33.94 4.15 -7.32
C ARG A 85 33.09 2.88 -7.25
N LYS A 86 33.25 1.96 -8.23
CA LYS A 86 32.59 0.64 -8.33
C LYS A 86 32.84 -0.27 -7.10
N ASN A 87 32.55 0.19 -5.92
CA ASN A 87 32.53 -0.64 -4.70
C ASN A 87 31.18 -1.35 -4.65
N THR A 88 31.04 -2.39 -5.49
CA THR A 88 30.07 -3.45 -5.24
C THR A 88 30.47 -4.07 -3.91
N LEU A 89 29.55 -4.07 -2.93
CA LEU A 89 29.72 -4.81 -1.70
C LEU A 89 30.13 -6.26 -2.01
N GLU A 90 30.93 -6.87 -1.15
CA GLU A 90 31.32 -8.26 -1.30
C GLU A 90 30.09 -9.18 -1.33
N GLU A 91 30.22 -10.37 -1.87
CA GLU A 91 29.10 -11.30 -2.07
C GLU A 91 28.42 -11.68 -0.74
N ASN A 92 29.21 -11.82 0.32
CA ASN A 92 28.74 -12.07 1.69
C ASN A 92 27.94 -10.90 2.27
N GLU A 93 28.26 -9.66 1.91
CA GLU A 93 27.54 -8.45 2.36
C GLU A 93 26.24 -8.18 1.57
N ARG A 94 25.98 -8.95 0.52
CA ARG A 94 24.75 -8.83 -0.31
C ARG A 94 23.64 -9.80 0.11
N PHE A 95 23.89 -10.68 1.05
CA PHE A 95 22.89 -11.60 1.62
C PHE A 95 22.12 -12.42 0.58
N GLY A 96 22.81 -12.88 -0.48
CA GLY A 96 22.20 -13.61 -1.59
C GLY A 96 21.38 -12.77 -2.58
N LEU A 97 21.35 -11.44 -2.41
CA LEU A 97 20.67 -10.54 -3.33
C LEU A 97 21.51 -10.28 -4.59
N GLY A 98 20.84 -10.07 -5.72
CA GLY A 98 21.47 -9.64 -6.97
C GLY A 98 22.18 -8.29 -6.83
N ILE A 99 23.05 -7.96 -7.79
CA ILE A 99 23.77 -6.67 -7.78
C ILE A 99 22.78 -5.52 -7.94
N ARG A 100 22.70 -4.65 -6.94
CA ARG A 100 21.92 -3.41 -6.97
C ARG A 100 22.80 -2.27 -7.50
N LYS A 101 22.21 -1.42 -8.35
CA LYS A 101 22.88 -0.19 -8.78
C LYS A 101 22.75 0.86 -7.69
N THR A 102 23.86 1.46 -7.30
CA THR A 102 23.94 2.50 -6.27
C THR A 102 23.14 3.73 -6.69
N GLN A 103 22.25 4.19 -5.83
CA GLN A 103 21.35 5.33 -6.07
C GLN A 103 21.87 6.65 -5.49
N GLY A 104 22.69 6.59 -4.46
CA GLY A 104 23.26 7.77 -3.80
C GLY A 104 24.52 8.28 -4.52
N GLU A 105 24.40 9.36 -5.30
CA GLU A 105 25.54 9.94 -6.03
C GLU A 105 26.33 11.00 -5.24
N LYS A 106 25.67 11.75 -4.33
CA LYS A 106 26.23 13.00 -3.79
C LYS A 106 26.83 12.88 -2.38
N GLY A 107 26.64 11.76 -1.69
CA GLY A 107 27.17 11.55 -0.33
C GLY A 107 26.53 12.44 0.76
N ILE A 108 25.42 13.12 0.47
CA ILE A 108 24.72 14.03 1.40
C ILE A 108 23.33 13.51 1.84
N GLY A 109 22.81 12.43 1.26
CA GLY A 109 21.47 11.90 1.55
C GLY A 109 21.23 11.54 3.03
N ARG A 110 22.30 11.18 3.79
CA ARG A 110 22.23 10.93 5.24
C ARG A 110 21.88 12.19 6.05
N LEU A 111 22.20 13.39 5.54
CA LEU A 111 21.87 14.66 6.17
C LEU A 111 20.34 14.92 6.14
N SER A 112 19.57 14.12 5.41
CA SER A 112 18.10 14.18 5.40
C SER A 112 17.52 13.85 6.79
N ALA A 113 18.25 13.14 7.64
CA ALA A 113 17.87 12.92 9.04
C ALA A 113 17.68 14.23 9.82
N ALA A 114 18.51 15.25 9.54
CA ALA A 114 18.40 16.58 10.13
C ALA A 114 17.08 17.32 9.80
N PHE A 115 16.43 16.96 8.71
CA PHE A 115 15.12 17.49 8.35
C PHE A 115 14.00 16.84 9.17
N LEU A 116 14.12 15.53 9.46
CA LEU A 116 13.12 14.76 10.18
C LEU A 116 13.16 14.97 11.69
N SER A 117 14.36 15.24 12.24
CA SER A 117 14.59 15.40 13.67
C SER A 117 15.83 16.26 13.94
N PRO A 118 15.77 17.22 14.87
CA PRO A 118 16.96 17.92 15.32
C PRO A 118 17.93 17.02 16.09
N VAL A 119 17.49 15.89 16.66
CA VAL A 119 18.36 14.97 17.40
C VAL A 119 18.19 13.56 16.88
N THR A 120 19.28 12.99 16.38
CA THR A 120 19.31 11.63 15.80
C THR A 120 20.24 10.74 16.62
N PHE A 121 19.72 9.60 17.07
CA PHE A 121 20.49 8.53 17.67
C PHE A 121 20.65 7.41 16.63
N LEU A 122 21.84 7.34 16.01
CA LEU A 122 22.19 6.31 15.05
C LEU A 122 22.72 5.10 15.79
N VAL A 123 22.18 3.93 15.51
CA VAL A 123 22.72 2.65 15.98
C VAL A 123 22.88 1.73 14.78
N THR A 124 24.02 1.10 14.62
CA THR A 124 24.31 0.18 13.51
C THR A 124 25.05 -1.06 13.96
N LYS A 125 24.78 -2.17 13.30
CA LYS A 125 25.44 -3.47 13.50
C LYS A 125 25.86 -4.01 12.15
N LYS A 126 27.14 -4.26 12.00
CA LYS A 126 27.69 -5.02 10.88
C LYS A 126 28.00 -6.44 11.34
N MET A 127 27.87 -7.44 10.45
CA MET A 127 28.24 -8.83 10.74
C MET A 127 29.67 -8.90 11.30
N ASP A 128 29.91 -9.77 12.27
CA ASP A 128 31.20 -10.00 12.93
C ASP A 128 31.82 -8.78 13.62
N ASN A 129 31.07 -7.67 13.78
CA ASN A 129 31.52 -6.46 14.47
C ASN A 129 30.64 -6.15 15.69
N ASN A 130 31.11 -5.29 16.57
CA ASN A 130 30.31 -4.74 17.65
C ASN A 130 29.25 -3.78 17.13
N TYR A 131 28.24 -3.49 17.94
CA TYR A 131 27.33 -2.38 17.69
C TYR A 131 28.07 -1.06 17.81
N VAL A 132 27.71 -0.09 16.99
CA VAL A 132 28.22 1.29 17.11
C VAL A 132 27.01 2.22 17.22
N ALA A 133 27.05 3.11 18.21
CA ALA A 133 26.04 4.14 18.42
C ALA A 133 26.65 5.53 18.37
N LEU A 134 25.94 6.47 17.74
CA LEU A 134 26.27 7.90 17.67
C LEU A 134 25.05 8.73 18.06
N LEU A 135 25.26 9.81 18.81
CA LEU A 135 24.23 10.78 19.10
C LEU A 135 24.57 12.11 18.43
N ILE A 136 23.73 12.59 17.55
CA ILE A 136 23.95 13.79 16.76
C ILE A 136 22.83 14.78 17.04
N ASP A 137 23.16 15.91 17.60
CA ASP A 137 22.26 17.05 17.62
C ASP A 137 22.63 17.99 16.47
N TRP A 138 21.76 18.05 15.46
CA TRP A 138 22.00 18.85 14.26
C TRP A 138 22.04 20.35 14.52
N ARG A 139 21.53 20.81 15.68
CA ARG A 139 21.62 22.21 16.15
C ARG A 139 23.06 22.65 16.44
N LEU A 140 23.98 21.72 16.68
CA LEU A 140 25.41 22.01 16.79
C LEU A 140 25.95 22.72 15.53
N PHE A 141 25.40 22.40 14.36
CA PHE A 141 25.80 22.98 13.09
C PHE A 141 25.15 24.34 12.78
N GLU A 142 24.21 24.81 13.60
CA GLU A 142 23.57 26.11 13.44
C GLU A 142 24.50 27.25 13.84
N ASN A 143 25.52 26.97 14.68
CA ASN A 143 26.48 27.99 15.19
C ASN A 143 27.42 28.46 14.05
N PRO A 144 27.32 29.76 13.61
CA PRO A 144 28.10 30.29 12.49
C PRO A 144 29.56 30.52 12.80
N TYR A 145 29.95 30.48 14.09
CA TYR A 145 31.31 30.73 14.54
C TYR A 145 32.17 29.48 14.60
N LEU A 146 31.57 28.29 14.64
CA LEU A 146 32.27 27.02 14.61
C LEU A 146 32.75 26.67 13.19
N SER A 147 33.94 26.11 13.11
CA SER A 147 34.40 25.39 11.92
C SER A 147 33.84 23.97 11.91
N PHE A 148 33.90 23.30 10.79
CA PHE A 148 33.39 21.94 10.67
C PHE A 148 34.07 20.97 11.66
N ASP A 149 35.39 21.12 11.81
CA ASP A 149 36.23 20.28 12.66
C ASP A 149 36.05 20.56 14.17
N ASP A 150 35.37 21.67 14.54
CA ASP A 150 35.09 21.99 15.93
C ASP A 150 33.86 21.26 16.49
N VAL A 151 33.07 20.63 15.64
CA VAL A 151 31.86 19.91 16.05
C VAL A 151 32.17 18.46 16.32
N THR A 152 32.08 18.07 17.59
CA THR A 152 32.32 16.69 18.03
C THR A 152 31.00 15.93 18.25
N VAL A 153 30.93 14.71 17.78
CA VAL A 153 29.77 13.80 17.89
C VAL A 153 30.12 12.68 18.86
N PRO A 154 29.43 12.53 20.01
CA PRO A 154 29.68 11.45 20.93
C PRO A 154 29.28 10.12 20.33
N PHE A 155 30.08 9.09 20.50
CA PHE A 155 29.82 7.72 20.04
C PHE A 155 30.21 6.69 21.09
N ARG A 156 29.68 5.48 20.93
CA ARG A 156 30.06 4.32 21.77
C ARG A 156 30.00 3.03 20.95
N GLU A 157 30.99 2.18 21.14
CA GLU A 157 31.01 0.80 20.69
C GLU A 157 30.58 -0.13 21.82
N PHE A 158 29.73 -1.14 21.56
CA PHE A 158 29.18 -2.02 22.58
C PHE A 158 28.77 -3.37 22.00
N GLU A 159 28.67 -4.41 22.84
CA GLU A 159 28.47 -5.79 22.41
C GLU A 159 26.99 -6.23 22.45
N LYS A 160 26.17 -5.69 23.37
CA LYS A 160 24.83 -6.19 23.66
C LYS A 160 23.76 -5.12 23.45
N ILE A 161 22.72 -5.46 22.71
CA ILE A 161 21.62 -4.57 22.35
C ILE A 161 20.78 -4.13 23.56
N ASP A 162 20.63 -4.97 24.57
CA ASP A 162 19.88 -4.70 25.79
C ASP A 162 20.42 -3.51 26.63
N SER A 163 21.61 -3.00 26.29
CA SER A 163 22.21 -1.82 26.89
C SER A 163 21.90 -0.48 26.20
N LEU A 164 21.02 -0.45 25.18
CA LEU A 164 20.76 0.75 24.36
C LEU A 164 20.31 1.97 25.16
N SER A 165 19.44 1.80 26.16
CA SER A 165 18.99 2.90 27.03
C SER A 165 20.16 3.51 27.84
N ASP A 166 21.06 2.67 28.35
CA ASP A 166 22.24 3.10 29.10
C ASP A 166 23.26 3.76 28.16
N VAL A 167 23.43 3.21 26.94
CA VAL A 167 24.29 3.80 25.92
C VAL A 167 23.80 5.19 25.55
N LEU A 168 22.52 5.38 25.29
CA LEU A 168 21.95 6.68 24.97
C LEU A 168 22.10 7.66 26.13
N SER A 169 21.83 7.22 27.37
CA SER A 169 21.99 8.07 28.57
C SER A 169 23.43 8.54 28.71
N GLY A 170 24.41 7.68 28.49
CA GLY A 170 25.82 8.03 28.49
C GLY A 170 26.18 9.03 27.37
N LEU A 171 25.66 8.86 26.19
CA LEU A 171 25.88 9.77 25.05
C LEU A 171 25.23 11.16 25.27
N LEU A 172 24.06 11.21 25.91
CA LEU A 172 23.41 12.49 26.28
C LEU A 172 24.26 13.27 27.30
N ILE A 173 24.86 12.60 28.28
CA ILE A 173 25.79 13.23 29.26
C ILE A 173 27.00 13.78 28.52
N GLU A 174 27.58 13.04 27.60
CA GLU A 174 28.75 13.47 26.84
C GLU A 174 28.44 14.62 25.88
N LEU A 175 27.30 14.57 25.20
CA LEU A 175 26.82 15.67 24.34
C LEU A 175 26.63 16.95 25.16
N LYS A 176 26.04 16.84 26.35
CA LYS A 176 25.87 17.98 27.24
C LYS A 176 27.24 18.61 27.67
N LYS A 177 28.24 17.79 28.00
CA LYS A 177 29.57 18.27 28.33
C LYS A 177 30.20 19.05 27.17
N ASN A 178 30.04 18.56 25.92
CA ASN A 178 30.58 19.22 24.72
C ASN A 178 30.01 20.63 24.50
N VAL A 179 28.83 20.94 25.07
CA VAL A 179 28.11 22.21 24.85
C VAL A 179 28.06 23.08 26.09
N SER A 180 28.05 22.49 27.30
CA SER A 180 27.91 23.23 28.55
C SER A 180 29.24 23.72 29.13
N PHE A 181 30.39 23.16 28.69
CA PHE A 181 31.73 23.53 29.13
C PHE A 181 31.86 23.59 30.66
N PRO A 182 31.59 22.49 31.40
CA PRO A 182 31.69 22.48 32.86
C PRO A 182 33.11 22.89 33.29
N SER A 183 33.23 23.58 34.41
CA SER A 183 34.53 23.91 35.02
C SER A 183 35.24 22.61 35.38
N LYS A 184 36.48 22.45 34.94
CA LYS A 184 37.27 21.25 35.18
C LYS A 184 37.66 21.12 36.64
N ASP A 185 37.61 19.87 37.16
CA ASP A 185 38.40 19.50 38.32
C ASP A 185 39.87 19.44 37.88
N GLU A 186 40.79 19.98 38.70
CA GLU A 186 42.19 20.35 38.38
C GLU A 186 43.12 19.14 38.06
N ASP A 187 42.64 17.92 37.92
CA ASP A 187 43.45 16.71 37.94
C ASP A 187 43.62 15.94 36.60
N GLU A 188 43.23 16.49 35.43
CA GLU A 188 43.46 15.82 34.15
C GLU A 188 44.57 16.52 33.34
N ASP A 189 45.70 15.82 33.15
CA ASP A 189 46.78 16.16 32.20
C ASP A 189 46.25 16.23 30.75
N GLU A 190 45.70 17.36 30.33
CA GLU A 190 45.29 17.59 28.94
C GLU A 190 46.41 18.24 28.12
N ASP A 191 46.57 17.73 26.89
CA ASP A 191 47.37 18.34 25.83
C ASP A 191 46.96 19.82 25.62
N GLU A 192 47.91 20.76 25.63
CA GLU A 192 47.68 22.21 25.45
C GLU A 192 46.83 22.53 24.22
N SER A 193 46.92 21.73 23.16
CA SER A 193 46.12 21.90 21.94
C SER A 193 44.63 21.60 22.12
N ARG A 194 44.28 20.63 22.96
CA ARG A 194 42.89 20.30 23.29
C ARG A 194 42.26 21.38 24.17
N HIS A 195 43.01 21.89 25.12
CA HIS A 195 42.55 22.98 25.98
C HIS A 195 42.30 24.27 25.19
N PHE A 196 43.15 24.62 24.23
CA PHE A 196 42.97 25.79 23.38
C PHE A 196 41.73 25.65 22.48
N ASN A 197 41.50 24.49 21.87
CA ASN A 197 40.31 24.23 21.06
C ASN A 197 39.01 24.30 21.90
N HIS A 198 39.03 23.80 23.12
CA HIS A 198 37.90 23.88 24.05
C HIS A 198 37.53 25.34 24.38
N LEU A 199 38.54 26.22 24.63
CA LEU A 199 38.31 27.64 24.88
C LEU A 199 37.73 28.37 23.65
N LEU A 200 38.19 28.03 22.43
CA LEU A 200 37.67 28.61 21.20
C LEU A 200 36.21 28.17 20.93
N THR A 201 35.91 26.94 21.18
CA THR A 201 34.56 26.40 21.03
C THR A 201 33.60 27.05 22.04
N LYS A 202 34.02 27.21 23.27
CA LYS A 202 33.26 27.93 24.32
C LYS A 202 32.95 29.36 23.91
N ALA A 203 33.97 30.11 23.50
CA ALA A 203 33.80 31.50 23.06
C ALA A 203 32.87 31.62 21.84
N ALA A 204 32.90 30.64 20.93
CA ALA A 204 31.99 30.58 19.77
C ALA A 204 30.53 30.39 20.20
N TRP A 205 30.25 29.54 21.21
CA TRP A 205 28.91 29.36 21.76
C TRP A 205 28.41 30.56 22.55
N GLU A 206 29.25 31.17 23.38
CA GLU A 206 28.90 32.38 24.10
C GLU A 206 28.50 33.49 23.14
N LYS A 207 29.31 33.73 22.11
CA LYS A 207 29.04 34.72 21.08
C LYS A 207 27.76 34.44 20.30
N PHE A 208 27.52 33.20 19.91
CA PHE A 208 26.30 32.83 19.19
C PHE A 208 25.06 33.07 20.05
N SER A 209 25.12 32.69 21.35
CA SER A 209 24.02 32.92 22.29
C SER A 209 23.75 34.40 22.54
N GLU A 210 24.78 35.25 22.54
CA GLU A 210 24.63 36.72 22.62
C GLU A 210 23.93 37.28 21.36
N ASP A 211 24.34 36.84 20.16
CA ASP A 211 23.73 37.25 18.89
C ASP A 211 22.26 36.81 18.79
N GLU A 212 21.94 35.57 19.22
CA GLU A 212 20.55 35.08 19.25
C GLU A 212 19.68 35.92 20.20
N LYS A 213 20.17 36.26 21.36
CA LYS A 213 19.47 37.13 22.31
C LYS A 213 19.28 38.55 21.78
N ALA A 214 20.30 39.09 21.09
CA ALA A 214 20.22 40.42 20.49
C ALA A 214 19.22 40.54 19.36
N LEU A 215 19.04 39.45 18.59
CA LEU A 215 18.07 39.37 17.47
C LEU A 215 16.63 39.10 17.89
N ASN A 216 16.40 38.64 19.13
CA ASN A 216 15.10 38.30 19.64
C ASN A 216 14.68 39.20 20.81
N GLU A 217 13.69 40.06 20.57
CA GLU A 217 13.12 40.99 21.56
C GLU A 217 12.27 40.31 22.66
N LYS A 218 12.02 39.00 22.56
CA LYS A 218 11.18 38.26 23.50
C LYS A 218 11.98 38.00 24.82
N SER A 219 11.41 38.41 25.93
CA SER A 219 12.02 38.24 27.27
C SER A 219 12.30 36.79 27.68
N ASN A 220 11.65 35.80 27.04
CA ASN A 220 11.79 34.36 27.33
C ASN A 220 12.36 33.58 26.14
N PHE A 221 13.31 34.17 25.40
CA PHE A 221 13.95 33.46 24.29
C PHE A 221 14.97 32.44 24.83
N THR A 222 14.84 31.20 24.40
CA THR A 222 15.79 30.11 24.73
C THR A 222 16.82 29.99 23.60
N THR A 223 18.09 30.15 23.90
CA THR A 223 19.18 30.04 22.91
C THR A 223 19.29 28.61 22.36
N THR A 224 19.93 28.43 21.22
CA THR A 224 20.21 27.12 20.65
C THR A 224 21.06 26.28 21.62
N GLN A 225 22.04 26.87 22.28
CA GLN A 225 22.83 26.20 23.30
C GLN A 225 21.96 25.70 24.46
N ASP A 226 21.08 26.54 25.00
CA ASP A 226 20.15 26.17 26.08
C ASP A 226 19.17 25.10 25.66
N LYS A 227 18.70 25.12 24.39
CA LYS A 227 17.80 24.04 23.85
C LYS A 227 18.51 22.69 23.87
N ILE A 228 19.79 22.63 23.46
CA ILE A 228 20.55 21.37 23.46
C ILE A 228 20.75 20.88 24.90
N ILE A 229 21.16 21.76 25.82
CA ILE A 229 21.36 21.41 27.21
C ILE A 229 20.07 20.93 27.87
N ASN A 230 18.97 21.68 27.69
CA ASN A 230 17.66 21.31 28.21
C ASN A 230 17.17 19.98 27.67
N PHE A 231 17.39 19.71 26.37
CA PHE A 231 17.07 18.41 25.79
C PHE A 231 17.83 17.28 26.47
N CYS A 232 19.16 17.42 26.64
CA CYS A 232 19.97 16.41 27.29
C CYS A 232 19.54 16.14 28.76
N ASP A 233 19.03 17.15 29.47
CA ASP A 233 18.59 17.03 30.86
C ASP A 233 17.20 16.44 31.03
N GLN A 234 16.30 16.74 30.10
CA GLN A 234 14.88 16.42 30.24
C GLN A 234 14.47 15.16 29.47
N PHE A 235 15.17 14.84 28.38
CA PHE A 235 14.78 13.74 27.51
C PHE A 235 14.92 12.40 28.24
N LYS A 236 13.83 11.62 28.15
CA LYS A 236 13.75 10.24 28.64
C LYS A 236 13.15 9.36 27.55
N ILE A 237 13.87 8.32 27.18
CA ILE A 237 13.39 7.38 26.18
C ILE A 237 12.55 6.29 26.84
N ASP A 238 11.43 5.95 26.19
CA ASP A 238 10.72 4.71 26.47
C ASP A 238 11.49 3.55 25.80
N PRO A 239 11.96 2.53 26.54
CA PRO A 239 12.67 1.38 25.96
C PRO A 239 11.89 0.67 24.85
N ASN A 240 10.55 0.74 24.84
CA ASN A 240 9.71 0.16 23.80
C ASN A 240 10.00 0.74 22.40
N VAL A 241 10.65 1.90 22.32
CA VAL A 241 11.09 2.48 21.03
C VAL A 241 12.11 1.60 20.31
N PHE A 242 12.88 0.81 21.04
CA PHE A 242 13.90 -0.08 20.47
C PHE A 242 13.36 -1.42 20.01
N VAL A 243 12.19 -1.85 20.50
CA VAL A 243 11.59 -3.15 20.21
C VAL A 243 11.46 -3.46 18.71
N PRO A 244 10.98 -2.55 17.84
CA PRO A 244 10.88 -2.85 16.40
C PRO A 244 12.23 -3.22 15.77
N TRP A 245 13.32 -2.60 16.21
CA TRP A 245 14.66 -2.92 15.69
C TRP A 245 15.18 -4.24 16.24
N GLU A 246 14.98 -4.52 17.51
CA GLU A 246 15.34 -5.79 18.12
C GLU A 246 14.65 -6.96 17.41
N GLU A 247 13.37 -6.82 17.07
CA GLU A 247 12.61 -7.83 16.32
C GLU A 247 13.18 -8.08 14.92
N ILE A 248 13.61 -7.01 14.22
CA ILE A 248 14.25 -7.12 12.90
C ILE A 248 15.59 -7.84 13.03
N LEU A 249 16.42 -7.49 14.00
CA LEU A 249 17.70 -8.14 14.24
C LEU A 249 17.57 -9.64 14.55
N ILE A 250 16.54 -10.03 15.32
CA ILE A 250 16.25 -11.43 15.59
C ILE A 250 15.85 -12.19 14.32
N LYS A 251 15.09 -11.55 13.42
CA LYS A 251 14.71 -12.14 12.13
C LYS A 251 15.94 -12.32 11.23
N VAL A 252 16.79 -11.31 11.16
CA VAL A 252 18.02 -11.30 10.36
C VAL A 252 19.00 -12.38 10.84
N GLU A 253 19.24 -12.49 12.14
CA GLU A 253 20.11 -13.53 12.73
C GLU A 253 19.66 -14.94 12.35
N LYS A 254 18.34 -15.19 12.28
CA LYS A 254 17.78 -16.49 11.86
C LYS A 254 18.00 -16.79 10.39
N ILE A 255 18.07 -15.79 9.53
CA ILE A 255 18.16 -15.95 8.07
C ILE A 255 19.63 -15.96 7.63
N ASP A 256 20.43 -15.02 8.13
CA ASP A 256 21.77 -14.72 7.65
C ASP A 256 22.87 -15.18 8.61
N GLY A 257 22.51 -15.70 9.81
CA GLY A 257 23.43 -16.31 10.78
C GLY A 257 24.04 -15.33 11.79
N ASP A 258 23.98 -14.02 11.57
CA ASP A 258 24.37 -12.96 12.50
C ASP A 258 23.45 -11.75 12.35
N LYS A 259 23.46 -10.88 13.34
CA LYS A 259 22.69 -9.62 13.36
C LYS A 259 23.39 -8.58 12.50
N HIS A 260 22.63 -7.88 11.69
CA HIS A 260 23.11 -6.73 10.91
C HIS A 260 21.95 -5.75 10.60
N GLY A 261 22.27 -4.48 10.36
CA GLY A 261 21.30 -3.45 10.03
C GLY A 261 21.64 -2.10 10.64
N THR A 262 20.77 -1.11 10.37
CA THR A 262 20.91 0.25 10.89
C THR A 262 19.56 0.76 11.40
N ALA A 263 19.58 1.45 12.52
CA ALA A 263 18.44 2.20 13.06
C ALA A 263 18.82 3.67 13.26
N LEU A 264 17.97 4.55 12.75
CA LEU A 264 18.01 5.99 13.01
C LEU A 264 16.83 6.33 13.94
N PHE A 265 17.09 6.47 15.22
CA PHE A 265 16.07 6.93 16.18
C PHE A 265 16.02 8.47 16.16
N LEU A 266 14.84 8.99 15.86
CA LEU A 266 14.51 10.40 15.78
C LEU A 266 13.95 10.82 17.14
N LEU A 267 14.80 11.39 18.00
CA LEU A 267 14.47 11.59 19.42
C LEU A 267 13.59 12.81 19.69
N GLU A 268 13.58 13.78 18.78
CA GLU A 268 12.66 14.93 18.77
C GLU A 268 12.10 15.06 17.36
N LEU A 269 10.81 14.79 17.19
CA LEU A 269 10.20 14.74 15.85
C LEU A 269 10.04 16.13 15.24
N GLY A 270 10.38 16.26 13.96
CA GLY A 270 9.95 17.38 13.14
C GLY A 270 8.42 17.49 13.09
N ARG A 271 7.90 18.68 12.74
CA ARG A 271 6.47 18.99 12.79
C ARG A 271 5.60 17.94 12.08
N ASP A 272 5.95 17.57 10.87
CA ASP A 272 5.14 16.66 10.05
C ASP A 272 5.03 15.25 10.70
N LEU A 273 6.15 14.71 11.18
CA LEU A 273 6.16 13.41 11.85
C LEU A 273 5.48 13.47 13.23
N SER A 274 5.58 14.60 13.94
CA SER A 274 4.91 14.77 15.23
C SER A 274 3.38 14.82 15.10
N LEU A 275 2.84 15.29 13.97
CA LEU A 275 1.41 15.23 13.69
C LEU A 275 0.89 13.79 13.59
N LEU A 276 1.72 12.87 13.09
CA LEU A 276 1.35 11.46 12.97
C LEU A 276 1.20 10.77 14.34
N THR A 277 1.98 11.18 15.33
CA THR A 277 1.88 10.63 16.70
C THR A 277 0.61 11.09 17.40
N ASN A 278 0.17 12.33 17.16
CA ASN A 278 -1.01 12.93 17.79
C ASN A 278 -2.35 12.48 17.16
N ALA A 279 -2.34 11.56 16.20
CA ALA A 279 -3.52 11.04 15.53
C ALA A 279 -4.36 10.13 16.45
N GLY A 280 -4.95 10.70 17.51
CA GLY A 280 -6.01 10.09 18.30
C GLY A 280 -7.35 10.07 17.56
N ASP A 281 -8.45 9.75 18.25
CA ASP A 281 -9.83 9.67 17.69
C ASP A 281 -10.32 10.97 17.00
N LEU A 282 -9.57 12.07 17.13
CA LEU A 282 -9.80 13.36 16.46
C LEU A 282 -9.31 13.39 14.99
N ALA A 283 -8.69 12.32 14.50
CA ALA A 283 -8.05 12.27 13.17
C ALA A 283 -9.03 12.47 11.99
N LYS A 284 -10.32 12.30 12.19
CA LYS A 284 -11.32 12.48 11.11
C LYS A 284 -11.59 13.96 10.76
N ASP A 285 -11.26 14.87 11.67
CA ASP A 285 -11.54 16.30 11.52
C ASP A 285 -10.26 17.16 11.40
N ASN A 286 -9.07 16.55 11.43
CA ASN A 286 -7.80 17.27 11.31
C ASN A 286 -7.28 17.23 9.87
N ALA A 287 -7.55 18.29 9.11
CA ALA A 287 -7.12 18.43 7.71
C ALA A 287 -5.59 18.37 7.57
N GLU A 288 -4.83 18.99 8.47
CA GLU A 288 -3.35 19.02 8.40
C GLU A 288 -2.75 17.61 8.55
N LEU A 289 -3.27 16.79 9.45
CA LEU A 289 -2.85 15.39 9.59
C LEU A 289 -3.16 14.59 8.33
N SER A 290 -4.36 14.76 7.76
CA SER A 290 -4.77 14.09 6.52
C SER A 290 -3.85 14.47 5.37
N ASP A 291 -3.47 15.74 5.26
CA ASP A 291 -2.56 16.23 4.21
C ASP A 291 -1.15 15.66 4.36
N VAL A 292 -0.62 15.55 5.58
CA VAL A 292 0.69 14.95 5.85
C VAL A 292 0.69 13.46 5.52
N GLU A 293 -0.31 12.70 5.98
CA GLU A 293 -0.46 11.27 5.64
C GLU A 293 -0.56 11.07 4.12
N GLN A 294 -1.41 11.85 3.46
CA GLN A 294 -1.59 11.76 2.02
C GLN A 294 -0.30 12.09 1.27
N SER A 295 0.43 13.11 1.69
CA SER A 295 1.72 13.50 1.09
C SER A 295 2.76 12.39 1.23
N LEU A 296 2.85 11.74 2.41
CA LEU A 296 3.74 10.59 2.65
C LEU A 296 3.36 9.41 1.73
N VAL A 297 2.09 9.04 1.71
CA VAL A 297 1.61 7.92 0.89
C VAL A 297 1.82 8.21 -0.60
N ASP A 298 1.45 9.38 -1.09
CA ASP A 298 1.54 9.72 -2.52
C ASP A 298 2.99 9.81 -3.02
N THR A 299 3.90 10.24 -2.15
CA THR A 299 5.32 10.36 -2.49
C THR A 299 6.05 9.02 -2.38
N LEU A 300 5.79 8.23 -1.34
CA LEU A 300 6.56 7.03 -1.01
C LEU A 300 5.94 5.73 -1.55
N ARG A 301 4.65 5.72 -1.89
CA ARG A 301 4.06 4.58 -2.61
C ARG A 301 4.80 4.38 -3.93
N ALA A 302 4.92 3.14 -4.35
CA ALA A 302 5.69 2.78 -5.53
C ALA A 302 7.14 3.32 -5.49
N PHE A 303 7.78 3.27 -4.32
CA PHE A 303 9.19 3.59 -4.16
C PHE A 303 10.07 2.71 -5.07
N VAL A 304 9.76 1.41 -5.14
CA VAL A 304 10.23 0.47 -6.16
C VAL A 304 9.17 0.35 -7.25
N ASN A 305 9.57 0.15 -8.49
CA ASN A 305 8.66 0.03 -9.63
C ASN A 305 7.69 -1.17 -9.47
N PRO A 306 6.38 -0.95 -9.26
CA PRO A 306 5.42 -2.01 -8.99
C PRO A 306 4.98 -2.78 -10.23
N TYR A 307 5.38 -2.33 -11.43
CA TYR A 307 5.03 -2.95 -12.70
C TYR A 307 6.04 -4.01 -13.13
N ILE A 308 7.20 -4.09 -12.48
CA ILE A 308 8.24 -5.07 -12.74
C ILE A 308 8.21 -6.11 -11.63
N LEU A 309 7.89 -7.36 -12.00
CA LEU A 309 7.70 -8.46 -11.03
C LEU A 309 9.02 -9.02 -10.45
N GLU A 310 10.16 -8.65 -11.02
CA GLU A 310 11.44 -9.31 -10.76
C GLU A 310 12.19 -8.80 -9.52
N ASP A 311 11.84 -7.65 -8.95
CA ASP A 311 12.55 -7.06 -7.81
C ASP A 311 11.66 -6.83 -6.58
N LEU A 312 11.05 -7.90 -6.07
CA LEU A 312 10.32 -7.90 -4.80
C LEU A 312 11.25 -8.03 -3.58
N SER A 313 12.56 -7.89 -3.75
CA SER A 313 13.56 -8.10 -2.69
C SER A 313 13.71 -6.92 -1.73
N PHE A 314 12.93 -5.85 -1.90
CA PHE A 314 12.95 -4.68 -1.02
C PHE A 314 11.55 -4.30 -0.58
N SER A 315 11.27 -4.47 0.72
CA SER A 315 10.02 -4.10 1.37
C SER A 315 10.17 -2.75 2.09
N TYR A 316 9.12 -1.92 2.06
CA TYR A 316 9.11 -0.62 2.71
C TYR A 316 7.74 -0.32 3.32
N GLU A 317 7.73 0.17 4.56
CA GLU A 317 6.50 0.36 5.33
C GLU A 317 6.59 1.59 6.25
N ILE A 318 5.43 2.17 6.60
CA ILE A 318 5.31 3.25 7.59
C ILE A 318 4.26 2.86 8.61
N TYR A 319 4.63 2.98 9.88
CA TYR A 319 3.77 2.69 11.03
C TYR A 319 3.67 3.87 11.99
N THR A 320 2.51 4.04 12.59
CA THR A 320 2.33 4.83 13.80
C THR A 320 2.02 3.90 14.96
N VAL A 321 2.78 3.99 16.04
CA VAL A 321 2.59 3.22 17.27
C VAL A 321 1.99 4.15 18.31
N LYS A 322 0.83 3.79 18.85
CA LYS A 322 0.17 4.55 19.89
C LYS A 322 0.69 4.20 21.29
N ALA A 323 0.55 5.09 22.25
CA ALA A 323 0.94 4.87 23.65
C ALA A 323 0.34 3.59 24.27
N ASN A 324 -0.78 3.09 23.76
CA ASN A 324 -1.39 1.82 24.18
C ASN A 324 -0.83 0.59 23.45
N GLY A 325 0.23 0.72 22.66
CA GLY A 325 0.83 -0.36 21.87
C GLY A 325 0.09 -0.71 20.57
N TYR A 326 -0.95 0.04 20.18
CA TYR A 326 -1.63 -0.20 18.90
C TYR A 326 -0.78 0.28 17.73
N HIS A 327 -0.52 -0.61 16.77
CA HIS A 327 0.20 -0.31 15.54
C HIS A 327 -0.79 0.01 14.41
N ARG A 328 -0.69 1.20 13.83
CA ARG A 328 -1.43 1.61 12.64
C ARG A 328 -0.47 1.69 11.46
N GLN A 329 -0.71 0.88 10.44
CA GLN A 329 0.06 0.95 9.20
C GLN A 329 -0.47 2.09 8.32
N ILE A 330 0.39 3.06 7.99
CA ILE A 330 0.08 4.21 7.12
C ILE A 330 0.37 3.88 5.66
N LEU A 331 1.53 3.26 5.41
CA LEU A 331 1.96 2.85 4.07
C LEU A 331 2.32 1.36 4.06
N LYS A 332 1.78 0.65 3.07
CA LYS A 332 2.14 -0.73 2.76
C LYS A 332 2.58 -0.84 1.32
N GLN A 333 3.68 -1.54 1.05
CA GLN A 333 4.21 -1.74 -0.30
C GLN A 333 3.17 -2.30 -1.28
N SER A 334 2.28 -3.19 -0.84
CA SER A 334 1.22 -3.76 -1.68
C SER A 334 0.09 -2.77 -2.03
N ASP A 335 0.07 -1.57 -1.43
CA ASP A 335 -0.94 -0.54 -1.72
C ASP A 335 -0.53 0.32 -2.91
N VAL A 336 -0.44 -0.31 -4.07
CA VAL A 336 -0.02 0.27 -5.34
C VAL A 336 -0.99 -0.11 -6.46
N PHE A 337 -0.88 0.56 -7.60
CA PHE A 337 -1.51 0.13 -8.84
C PHE A 337 -0.69 -1.01 -9.43
N SER A 338 -1.22 -2.22 -9.36
CA SER A 338 -0.48 -3.44 -9.72
C SER A 338 -0.37 -3.64 -11.23
N LYS A 339 0.55 -4.51 -11.65
CA LYS A 339 0.64 -4.94 -13.05
C LYS A 339 -0.68 -5.55 -13.55
N SER A 340 -1.35 -6.36 -12.73
CA SER A 340 -2.65 -6.94 -13.08
C SER A 340 -3.74 -5.89 -13.28
N ASP A 341 -3.72 -4.79 -12.51
CA ASP A 341 -4.61 -3.66 -12.72
C ASP A 341 -4.31 -2.96 -14.05
N PHE A 342 -3.02 -2.79 -14.37
CA PHE A 342 -2.57 -2.17 -15.61
C PHE A 342 -3.01 -2.98 -16.83
N ASP A 343 -2.80 -4.29 -16.80
CA ASP A 343 -3.16 -5.20 -17.90
C ASP A 343 -4.68 -5.22 -18.14
N ALA A 344 -5.48 -4.98 -17.10
CA ALA A 344 -6.93 -4.92 -17.17
C ALA A 344 -7.48 -3.58 -17.70
N LEU A 345 -6.66 -2.52 -17.84
CA LEU A 345 -7.11 -1.25 -18.41
C LEU A 345 -7.53 -1.40 -19.87
N GLU A 346 -8.52 -0.62 -20.29
CA GLU A 346 -9.01 -0.60 -21.67
C GLU A 346 -8.04 0.06 -22.66
N HIS A 347 -7.19 0.95 -22.19
CA HIS A 347 -6.20 1.66 -23.00
C HIS A 347 -4.82 1.48 -22.40
N THR A 348 -3.90 0.90 -23.16
CA THR A 348 -2.50 0.76 -22.74
C THR A 348 -1.56 1.01 -23.91
N VAL A 349 -0.41 1.59 -23.59
CA VAL A 349 0.72 1.79 -24.47
C VAL A 349 1.95 1.23 -23.77
N VAL A 350 2.60 0.25 -24.37
CA VAL A 350 3.77 -0.42 -23.80
C VAL A 350 4.87 -0.49 -24.84
N GLY A 351 6.03 0.02 -24.52
CA GLY A 351 7.17 0.02 -25.45
C GLY A 351 8.38 0.77 -24.92
N TYR A 352 9.23 1.14 -25.80
CA TYR A 352 10.45 1.87 -25.51
C TYR A 352 10.72 2.96 -26.56
N VAL A 353 11.48 3.96 -26.16
CA VAL A 353 12.02 4.99 -27.05
C VAL A 353 13.49 4.66 -27.26
N ASP A 354 13.89 4.53 -28.52
CA ASP A 354 15.26 4.18 -28.92
C ASP A 354 16.24 5.37 -28.87
N GLU A 355 17.51 5.12 -29.15
CA GLU A 355 18.58 6.14 -29.16
C GLU A 355 18.32 7.30 -30.13
N LYS A 356 17.45 7.11 -31.11
CA LYS A 356 17.06 8.16 -32.09
C LYS A 356 15.80 8.91 -31.64
N GLY A 357 15.24 8.56 -30.47
CA GLY A 357 14.00 9.13 -29.96
C GLY A 357 12.73 8.54 -30.59
N TRP A 358 12.82 7.42 -31.33
CA TRP A 358 11.65 6.78 -31.95
C TRP A 358 10.99 5.82 -30.96
N PHE A 359 9.69 5.98 -30.79
CA PHE A 359 8.91 5.02 -30.00
C PHE A 359 8.63 3.75 -30.82
N ARG A 360 8.82 2.59 -30.18
CA ARG A 360 8.48 1.27 -30.68
C ARG A 360 7.74 0.50 -29.60
N GLY A 361 6.55 0.00 -29.88
CA GLY A 361 5.76 -0.69 -28.88
C GLY A 361 4.41 -1.13 -29.38
N ARG A 362 3.54 -1.51 -28.45
CA ARG A 362 2.18 -1.98 -28.70
C ARG A 362 1.17 -1.03 -28.09
N VAL A 363 0.03 -0.89 -28.75
CA VAL A 363 -1.08 -0.05 -28.32
C VAL A 363 -2.33 -0.91 -28.20
N LYS A 364 -3.00 -0.84 -27.06
CA LYS A 364 -4.35 -1.35 -26.85
C LYS A 364 -5.31 -0.18 -26.71
N ALA A 365 -6.38 -0.15 -27.49
CA ALA A 365 -7.40 0.89 -27.44
C ALA A 365 -8.79 0.26 -27.35
N PHE A 366 -9.58 0.65 -26.36
CA PHE A 366 -10.90 0.10 -26.05
C PHE A 366 -10.91 -1.43 -25.85
N GLY A 367 -9.83 -1.97 -25.27
CA GLY A 367 -9.64 -3.40 -25.06
C GLY A 367 -9.09 -4.15 -26.29
N GLU A 368 -9.02 -3.52 -27.47
CA GLU A 368 -8.50 -4.11 -28.71
C GLU A 368 -7.00 -3.85 -28.87
N ASP A 369 -6.23 -4.89 -29.20
CA ASP A 369 -4.82 -4.77 -29.55
C ASP A 369 -4.66 -4.20 -30.98
N LYS A 370 -4.04 -3.03 -31.08
CA LYS A 370 -3.75 -2.37 -32.37
C LYS A 370 -2.42 -2.81 -33.00
N GLY A 371 -1.73 -3.78 -32.38
CA GLY A 371 -0.48 -4.35 -32.86
C GLY A 371 0.74 -3.49 -32.56
N GLU A 372 1.81 -3.74 -33.30
CA GLU A 372 3.07 -2.99 -33.20
C GLU A 372 2.96 -1.63 -33.86
N VAL A 373 3.40 -0.60 -33.14
CA VAL A 373 3.34 0.79 -33.55
C VAL A 373 4.72 1.42 -33.47
N VAL A 374 5.09 2.13 -34.53
CA VAL A 374 6.31 2.94 -34.59
C VAL A 374 5.91 4.40 -34.75
N ILE A 375 6.42 5.26 -33.86
CA ILE A 375 6.21 6.71 -33.91
C ILE A 375 7.58 7.37 -34.03
N PRO A 376 7.88 8.08 -35.13
CA PRO A 376 9.12 8.82 -35.29
C PRO A 376 9.28 9.90 -34.24
N ALA A 377 10.53 10.21 -33.89
CA ALA A 377 10.84 11.31 -33.00
C ALA A 377 10.43 12.65 -33.65
N SER A 378 9.90 13.55 -32.84
CA SER A 378 9.56 14.92 -33.24
C SER A 378 10.77 15.84 -33.27
N ILE A 379 11.85 15.47 -32.60
CA ILE A 379 13.11 16.20 -32.48
C ILE A 379 14.29 15.26 -32.77
N SER A 380 15.44 15.85 -33.13
CA SER A 380 16.69 15.11 -33.17
C SER A 380 17.30 15.04 -31.77
N VAL A 381 17.58 13.82 -31.29
CA VAL A 381 18.24 13.59 -30.01
C VAL A 381 19.73 13.78 -30.14
N ASN A 382 20.36 14.48 -29.20
CA ASN A 382 21.80 14.68 -29.19
C ASN A 382 22.50 13.42 -28.64
N SER A 383 23.47 12.88 -29.38
CA SER A 383 24.17 11.65 -29.00
C SER A 383 25.02 11.77 -27.74
N ASP A 384 25.55 12.95 -27.43
CA ASP A 384 26.54 13.16 -26.38
C ASP A 384 25.94 13.75 -25.09
N SER A 385 24.97 14.66 -25.24
CA SER A 385 24.39 15.42 -24.13
C SER A 385 22.86 15.29 -24.05
N GLY A 386 22.25 14.48 -24.90
CA GLY A 386 20.81 14.25 -24.98
C GLY A 386 20.32 13.15 -24.08
N VAL A 387 19.03 12.83 -24.23
CA VAL A 387 18.40 11.71 -23.53
C VAL A 387 18.76 10.39 -24.23
N GLY A 388 19.15 9.39 -23.46
CA GLY A 388 19.34 8.02 -23.95
C GLY A 388 18.01 7.26 -24.08
N PRO A 389 18.06 5.98 -24.48
CA PRO A 389 16.88 5.14 -24.61
C PRO A 389 16.19 4.95 -23.25
N PHE A 390 14.87 4.79 -23.27
CA PHE A 390 14.04 4.58 -22.09
C PHE A 390 12.81 3.75 -22.39
N GLU A 391 12.32 3.01 -21.40
CA GLU A 391 11.04 2.29 -21.48
C GLU A 391 9.89 3.19 -21.07
N ILE A 392 8.70 2.94 -21.63
CA ILE A 392 7.49 3.65 -21.30
C ILE A 392 6.29 2.71 -21.28
N GLN A 393 5.54 2.74 -20.19
CA GLN A 393 4.25 2.07 -20.07
C GLN A 393 3.23 3.09 -19.58
N ILE A 394 2.14 3.22 -20.33
CA ILE A 394 1.08 4.18 -20.02
C ILE A 394 -0.25 3.48 -20.18
N GLY A 395 -1.11 3.61 -19.18
CA GLY A 395 -2.48 3.14 -19.22
C GLY A 395 -3.46 4.24 -18.84
N THR A 396 -4.67 4.17 -19.34
CA THR A 396 -5.74 5.10 -18.99
C THR A 396 -7.12 4.45 -19.22
N LEU A 397 -8.17 5.16 -18.80
CA LEU A 397 -9.56 4.76 -19.04
C LEU A 397 -10.36 5.96 -19.56
N GLU A 398 -11.48 5.65 -20.23
CA GLU A 398 -12.39 6.68 -20.70
C GLU A 398 -13.01 7.48 -19.56
N PHE A 399 -13.15 8.79 -19.74
CA PHE A 399 -13.72 9.69 -18.73
C PHE A 399 -15.19 9.44 -18.46
N LEU A 400 -15.94 9.15 -19.52
CA LEU A 400 -17.38 9.01 -19.47
C LEU A 400 -17.77 7.54 -19.43
N PRO A 401 -18.58 7.10 -18.45
CA PRO A 401 -19.03 5.72 -18.35
C PRO A 401 -19.74 5.19 -19.62
N GLN A 402 -20.35 6.08 -20.41
CA GLN A 402 -20.95 5.69 -21.67
C GLN A 402 -19.97 5.39 -22.80
N ASN A 403 -18.75 5.89 -22.71
CA ASN A 403 -17.74 5.74 -23.76
C ASN A 403 -16.73 4.61 -23.49
N THR A 404 -16.67 4.09 -22.24
CA THR A 404 -15.73 3.02 -21.89
C THR A 404 -16.17 1.66 -22.40
N SER A 405 -15.22 0.82 -22.78
CA SER A 405 -15.46 -0.61 -23.08
C SER A 405 -15.64 -1.44 -21.80
N HIS A 406 -15.25 -0.92 -20.63
CA HIS A 406 -15.48 -1.57 -19.35
C HIS A 406 -16.95 -1.63 -18.97
N THR A 407 -17.31 -2.59 -18.13
CA THR A 407 -18.59 -2.62 -17.44
C THR A 407 -18.68 -1.45 -16.45
N GLU A 408 -19.89 -1.08 -16.05
CA GLU A 408 -20.12 -0.01 -15.05
C GLU A 408 -19.36 -0.26 -13.73
N ARG A 409 -19.28 -1.54 -13.32
CA ARG A 409 -18.57 -1.94 -12.10
C ARG A 409 -17.05 -1.78 -12.25
N GLU A 410 -16.48 -2.21 -13.35
CA GLU A 410 -15.05 -2.07 -13.65
C GLU A 410 -14.66 -0.60 -13.79
N HIS A 411 -15.44 0.20 -14.53
CA HIS A 411 -15.20 1.63 -14.67
C HIS A 411 -15.20 2.33 -13.30
N THR A 412 -16.19 2.04 -12.43
CA THR A 412 -16.23 2.59 -11.07
C THR A 412 -15.02 2.16 -10.25
N HIS A 413 -14.59 0.90 -10.36
CA HIS A 413 -13.40 0.39 -9.68
C HIS A 413 -12.14 1.17 -10.10
N PHE A 414 -11.92 1.34 -11.41
CA PHE A 414 -10.75 2.07 -11.92
C PHE A 414 -10.84 3.58 -11.66
N ASP A 415 -12.02 4.17 -11.65
CA ASP A 415 -12.20 5.59 -11.26
C ASP A 415 -11.80 5.84 -9.80
N LEU A 416 -12.14 4.91 -8.90
CA LEU A 416 -11.68 4.95 -7.51
C LEU A 416 -10.16 4.76 -7.40
N LYS A 417 -9.59 3.81 -8.16
CA LYS A 417 -8.13 3.64 -8.22
C LYS A 417 -7.42 4.85 -8.81
N ALA A 418 -8.00 5.53 -9.80
CA ALA A 418 -7.42 6.72 -10.37
C ALA A 418 -7.28 7.86 -9.35
N LYS A 419 -8.26 8.03 -8.48
CA LYS A 419 -8.20 9.04 -7.41
C LYS A 419 -7.02 8.81 -6.45
N LYS A 420 -6.59 7.56 -6.30
CA LYS A 420 -5.53 7.18 -5.36
C LYS A 420 -4.17 6.98 -6.04
N TYR A 421 -4.12 6.44 -7.24
CA TYR A 421 -2.88 5.93 -7.85
C TYR A 421 -2.51 6.55 -9.19
N ALA A 422 -3.31 7.47 -9.74
CA ALA A 422 -2.99 8.09 -11.02
C ALA A 422 -1.71 8.92 -10.95
N GLY A 423 -0.99 8.96 -12.07
CA GLY A 423 0.23 9.72 -12.30
C GLY A 423 1.21 8.98 -13.20
N LEU A 424 1.95 9.71 -14.02
CA LEU A 424 3.04 9.17 -14.83
C LEU A 424 4.34 9.27 -14.03
N MET A 425 4.78 8.14 -13.47
CA MET A 425 5.98 8.06 -12.63
C MET A 425 7.25 7.96 -13.47
N VAL A 426 8.39 8.33 -12.91
CA VAL A 426 9.71 8.09 -13.50
C VAL A 426 10.51 7.22 -12.54
N PHE A 427 11.09 6.14 -13.07
CA PHE A 427 11.99 5.26 -12.32
C PHE A 427 13.38 5.29 -12.96
N ARG A 428 14.41 5.32 -12.12
CA ARG A 428 15.81 5.13 -12.50
C ARG A 428 16.31 3.86 -11.82
N ASP A 429 16.76 2.88 -12.65
CA ASP A 429 17.23 1.60 -12.15
C ASP A 429 16.27 0.99 -11.10
N ASN A 430 14.95 1.00 -11.42
CA ASN A 430 13.81 0.50 -10.63
C ASN A 430 13.41 1.33 -9.40
N LEU A 431 14.12 2.37 -9.01
CA LEU A 431 13.71 3.27 -7.93
C LEU A 431 13.07 4.56 -8.46
N ARG A 432 12.04 5.01 -7.74
CA ARG A 432 11.28 6.21 -8.12
C ARG A 432 12.13 7.48 -8.07
N VAL A 433 12.03 8.29 -9.11
CA VAL A 433 12.61 9.63 -9.17
C VAL A 433 11.54 10.67 -8.83
N LEU A 434 11.70 11.31 -7.68
CA LEU A 434 10.79 12.36 -7.25
C LEU A 434 11.05 13.67 -8.00
N PRO A 435 10.03 14.53 -8.21
CA PRO A 435 8.62 14.40 -7.77
C PRO A 435 7.68 13.82 -8.85
N TYR A 436 8.22 13.18 -9.91
CA TYR A 436 7.42 12.72 -11.04
C TYR A 436 6.32 11.75 -10.63
N GLY A 437 5.12 11.92 -11.22
CA GLY A 437 3.92 11.17 -10.89
C GLY A 437 3.18 11.65 -9.65
N ARG A 438 3.61 12.75 -9.01
CA ARG A 438 2.79 13.47 -8.02
C ARG A 438 1.75 14.34 -8.73
N VAL A 439 0.62 14.57 -8.09
CA VAL A 439 -0.50 15.32 -8.67
C VAL A 439 -0.13 16.78 -8.95
N ASP A 440 0.75 17.35 -8.14
CA ASP A 440 1.24 18.73 -8.22
C ASP A 440 2.40 18.91 -9.23
N ASN A 441 2.86 17.83 -9.87
CA ASN A 441 3.96 17.86 -10.83
C ASN A 441 3.48 17.55 -12.25
N ASP A 442 3.46 18.56 -13.13
CA ASP A 442 3.12 18.42 -14.55
C ASP A 442 4.34 18.64 -15.47
N PHE A 443 5.44 17.97 -15.15
CA PHE A 443 6.68 18.09 -15.95
C PHE A 443 6.47 17.80 -17.44
N PHE A 444 5.66 16.81 -17.78
CA PHE A 444 5.35 16.42 -19.16
C PHE A 444 4.26 17.27 -19.82
N GLN A 445 3.76 18.29 -19.16
CA GLN A 445 2.72 19.21 -19.65
C GLN A 445 1.41 18.50 -20.05
N ILE A 446 1.03 17.48 -19.31
CA ILE A 446 -0.18 16.69 -19.57
C ILE A 446 -1.44 17.53 -19.31
N GLU A 447 -1.55 18.10 -18.11
CA GLU A 447 -2.70 18.96 -17.76
C GLU A 447 -2.65 20.32 -18.45
N GLU A 448 -1.46 20.89 -18.62
CA GLU A 448 -1.29 22.15 -19.37
C GLU A 448 -1.83 22.00 -20.79
N ARG A 449 -1.39 21.01 -21.56
CA ARG A 449 -1.85 20.75 -22.93
C ARG A 449 -3.34 20.42 -22.98
N ARG A 450 -3.83 19.64 -22.00
CA ARG A 450 -5.25 19.33 -21.89
C ARG A 450 -6.11 20.57 -21.66
N SER A 451 -5.62 21.54 -20.89
CA SER A 451 -6.32 22.81 -20.68
C SER A 451 -6.51 23.62 -21.97
N TRP A 452 -5.60 23.49 -22.94
CA TRP A 452 -5.74 24.13 -24.25
C TRP A 452 -6.82 23.46 -25.11
N ASN A 453 -6.88 22.13 -25.15
CA ASN A 453 -7.87 21.37 -25.90
C ASN A 453 -7.96 19.92 -25.42
N ALA A 454 -8.88 19.63 -24.50
CA ALA A 454 -9.07 18.31 -23.92
C ALA A 454 -9.42 17.21 -24.95
N GLY A 455 -10.12 17.58 -26.03
CA GLY A 455 -10.46 16.64 -27.10
C GLY A 455 -9.26 16.20 -27.92
N ARG A 456 -8.29 17.09 -28.13
CA ARG A 456 -7.07 16.80 -28.89
C ARG A 456 -6.03 16.08 -28.05
N TYR A 457 -5.75 16.60 -26.84
CA TYR A 457 -4.65 16.08 -26.03
C TYR A 457 -5.05 14.88 -25.16
N TYR A 458 -6.33 14.62 -24.96
CA TYR A 458 -6.92 13.44 -24.31
C TYR A 458 -6.41 13.11 -22.90
N TRP A 459 -5.09 12.99 -22.70
CA TRP A 459 -4.45 12.52 -21.46
C TRP A 459 -4.71 13.43 -20.26
N SER A 460 -4.79 12.84 -19.05
CA SER A 460 -4.93 13.57 -17.79
C SER A 460 -4.11 12.91 -16.70
N ASN A 461 -3.35 13.70 -15.93
CA ASN A 461 -2.59 13.22 -14.79
C ASN A 461 -3.45 12.51 -13.74
N ARG A 462 -4.73 12.85 -13.68
CA ARG A 462 -5.70 12.25 -12.76
C ARG A 462 -6.23 10.89 -13.20
N ARG A 463 -5.90 10.44 -14.42
CA ARG A 463 -6.40 9.17 -15.01
C ARG A 463 -5.35 8.42 -15.80
N ILE A 464 -4.12 8.90 -15.79
CA ILE A 464 -2.99 8.20 -16.38
C ILE A 464 -2.34 7.32 -15.32
N PHE A 465 -2.01 6.10 -15.68
CA PHE A 465 -1.25 5.16 -14.86
C PHE A 465 -0.03 4.73 -15.64
N GLY A 466 1.07 4.50 -14.96
CA GLY A 466 2.23 3.96 -15.62
C GLY A 466 3.51 4.68 -15.28
N PHE A 467 4.53 4.42 -16.09
CA PHE A 467 5.86 4.88 -15.80
C PHE A 467 6.72 5.08 -17.04
N ILE A 468 7.79 5.84 -16.83
CA ILE A 468 8.97 5.93 -17.69
C ILE A 468 10.13 5.32 -16.90
N SER A 469 10.81 4.33 -17.46
CA SER A 469 11.98 3.67 -16.84
C SER A 469 13.25 4.09 -17.61
N ILE A 470 14.18 4.70 -16.89
CA ILE A 470 15.51 5.07 -17.37
C ILE A 470 16.57 4.27 -16.61
N THR A 471 17.74 4.10 -17.23
CA THR A 471 18.91 3.58 -16.54
C THR A 471 19.97 4.66 -16.44
N GLN A 472 20.70 4.69 -15.32
CA GLN A 472 21.80 5.64 -15.14
C GLN A 472 22.89 5.47 -16.21
N SER A 473 23.13 4.21 -16.64
CA SER A 473 24.13 3.91 -17.68
C SER A 473 23.82 4.55 -19.02
N ASN A 474 22.54 4.56 -19.43
CA ASN A 474 22.10 5.08 -20.73
C ASN A 474 21.72 6.57 -20.66
N ASN A 475 21.40 7.07 -19.46
CA ASN A 475 20.85 8.41 -19.25
C ASN A 475 21.69 9.23 -18.25
N LYS A 476 23.00 9.26 -18.43
CA LYS A 476 23.96 9.92 -17.52
C LYS A 476 23.71 11.42 -17.34
N GLU A 477 23.13 12.07 -18.34
CA GLU A 477 22.85 13.50 -18.30
C GLU A 477 21.50 13.85 -17.63
N LEU A 478 20.65 12.88 -17.39
CA LEU A 478 19.44 13.07 -16.56
C LEU A 478 19.82 13.05 -15.08
N LYS A 479 20.39 14.15 -14.59
CA LYS A 479 20.83 14.30 -13.18
C LYS A 479 19.76 14.97 -12.34
N ASP A 480 19.62 14.52 -11.10
CA ASP A 480 18.66 15.09 -10.15
C ASP A 480 19.19 16.41 -9.57
N LYS A 481 18.30 17.39 -9.37
CA LYS A 481 18.59 18.56 -8.55
C LYS A 481 18.98 18.13 -7.12
N SER A 482 19.74 18.98 -6.44
CA SER A 482 20.16 18.68 -5.06
C SER A 482 18.98 18.55 -4.10
N GLY A 483 17.93 19.37 -4.25
CA GLY A 483 16.70 19.32 -3.47
C GLY A 483 15.72 18.22 -3.87
N ARG A 484 16.09 17.33 -4.82
CA ARG A 484 15.20 16.26 -5.33
C ARG A 484 13.89 16.75 -5.96
N GLU A 485 13.86 17.98 -6.42
CA GLU A 485 12.71 18.59 -7.13
C GLU A 485 12.71 18.28 -8.64
N GLY A 486 13.14 17.08 -9.02
CA GLY A 486 13.23 16.61 -10.40
C GLY A 486 14.61 16.80 -11.03
N PHE A 487 14.67 16.63 -12.34
CA PHE A 487 15.90 16.74 -13.10
C PHE A 487 16.43 18.18 -13.20
N ILE A 488 17.74 18.30 -13.27
CA ILE A 488 18.40 19.56 -13.67
C ILE A 488 17.90 19.94 -15.07
N ARG A 489 17.59 21.22 -15.28
CA ARG A 489 17.07 21.72 -16.57
C ARG A 489 18.19 21.82 -17.62
N ASN A 490 18.72 20.68 -18.04
CA ASN A 490 19.69 20.53 -19.12
C ASN A 490 19.03 20.11 -20.45
N GLN A 491 19.83 19.77 -21.44
CA GLN A 491 19.36 19.35 -22.76
C GLN A 491 18.60 18.01 -22.67
N ALA A 492 19.15 16.99 -21.99
CA ALA A 492 18.54 15.69 -21.86
C ALA A 492 17.14 15.76 -21.20
N ALA A 493 16.99 16.58 -20.15
CA ALA A 493 15.69 16.77 -19.50
C ALA A 493 14.66 17.47 -20.42
N ARG A 494 15.10 18.42 -21.25
CA ARG A 494 14.23 19.06 -22.27
C ARG A 494 13.82 18.08 -23.35
N GLU A 495 14.76 17.28 -23.85
CA GLU A 495 14.49 16.25 -24.87
C GLU A 495 13.54 15.19 -24.35
N LEU A 496 13.77 14.65 -23.14
CA LEU A 496 12.84 13.70 -22.49
C LEU A 496 11.42 14.28 -22.40
N LYS A 497 11.30 15.51 -21.92
CA LYS A 497 10.01 16.21 -21.81
C LYS A 497 9.33 16.31 -23.18
N THR A 498 10.05 16.75 -24.21
CA THR A 498 9.51 16.96 -25.55
C THR A 498 9.10 15.64 -26.19
N LEU A 499 9.97 14.62 -26.15
CA LEU A 499 9.68 13.30 -26.73
C LEU A 499 8.43 12.67 -26.11
N VAL A 500 8.32 12.70 -24.79
CA VAL A 500 7.15 12.12 -24.09
C VAL A 500 5.88 12.92 -24.39
N SER A 501 5.94 14.24 -24.32
CA SER A 501 4.78 15.10 -24.60
C SER A 501 4.27 14.95 -26.04
N ASP A 502 5.17 14.82 -27.00
CA ASP A 502 4.82 14.68 -28.41
C ASP A 502 4.39 13.25 -28.75
N LEU A 503 4.98 12.24 -28.09
CA LEU A 503 4.49 10.86 -28.14
C LEU A 503 3.05 10.77 -27.65
N LEU A 504 2.74 11.35 -26.49
CA LEU A 504 1.37 11.41 -25.96
C LEU A 504 0.40 12.10 -26.92
N THR A 505 0.83 13.20 -27.55
CA THR A 505 0.02 13.91 -28.56
C THR A 505 -0.22 13.04 -29.79
N SER A 506 0.83 12.37 -30.31
CA SER A 506 0.74 11.49 -31.48
C SER A 506 -0.19 10.29 -31.21
N LEU A 507 -0.10 9.71 -30.03
CA LEU A 507 -1.00 8.61 -29.58
C LEU A 507 -2.45 9.09 -29.45
N ALA A 508 -2.65 10.29 -28.90
CA ALA A 508 -3.98 10.88 -28.81
C ALA A 508 -4.57 11.14 -30.20
N ASP A 509 -3.82 11.72 -31.12
CA ASP A 509 -4.28 12.00 -32.49
C ASP A 509 -4.59 10.70 -33.25
N ARG A 510 -3.85 9.61 -33.05
CA ARG A 510 -4.05 8.33 -33.74
C ARG A 510 -5.17 7.46 -33.12
N TYR A 511 -5.23 7.34 -31.78
CA TYR A 511 -6.03 6.31 -31.13
C TYR A 511 -7.05 6.85 -30.12
N PHE A 512 -6.71 7.89 -29.30
CA PHE A 512 -7.46 8.20 -28.08
C PHE A 512 -8.22 9.53 -28.11
N GLY A 513 -7.76 10.50 -28.90
CA GLY A 513 -8.34 11.82 -28.95
C GLY A 513 -9.54 11.96 -29.89
N GLY A 514 -10.21 13.10 -29.83
CA GLY A 514 -11.41 13.34 -30.64
C GLY A 514 -11.19 13.43 -32.16
N LYS A 515 -9.91 13.54 -32.60
CA LYS A 515 -9.56 13.51 -34.03
C LYS A 515 -9.43 12.11 -34.59
N SER A 516 -9.15 11.12 -33.74
CA SER A 516 -8.93 9.73 -34.14
C SER A 516 -10.18 9.15 -34.81
N GLU A 517 -10.00 8.60 -36.02
CA GLU A 517 -11.07 7.86 -36.72
C GLU A 517 -11.32 6.52 -36.03
N ASP A 518 -10.27 5.81 -35.63
CA ASP A 518 -10.34 4.57 -34.84
C ASP A 518 -11.22 4.76 -33.59
N ARG A 519 -11.02 5.89 -32.87
CA ARG A 519 -11.85 6.19 -31.71
C ARG A 519 -13.34 6.34 -32.07
N LYS A 520 -13.65 7.00 -33.17
CA LYS A 520 -15.04 7.24 -33.57
C LYS A 520 -15.76 5.92 -33.88
N GLU A 521 -15.10 5.04 -34.65
CA GLU A 521 -15.64 3.70 -34.97
C GLU A 521 -15.81 2.84 -33.70
N LEU A 522 -14.78 2.79 -32.86
CA LEU A 522 -14.81 2.02 -31.61
C LEU A 522 -15.86 2.54 -30.62
N LEU A 523 -16.05 3.85 -30.52
CA LEU A 523 -17.10 4.43 -29.69
C LEU A 523 -18.50 4.03 -30.18
N GLU A 524 -18.71 3.95 -31.49
CA GLU A 524 -19.98 3.47 -32.05
C GLU A 524 -20.20 1.98 -31.74
N GLN A 525 -19.16 1.16 -31.85
CA GLN A 525 -19.22 -0.26 -31.49
C GLN A 525 -19.54 -0.44 -30.00
N VAL A 526 -18.81 0.25 -29.11
CA VAL A 526 -19.05 0.23 -27.66
C VAL A 526 -20.46 0.67 -27.31
N LYS A 527 -21.00 1.69 -27.99
CA LYS A 527 -22.39 2.11 -27.79
C LYS A 527 -23.37 1.03 -28.19
N ARG A 528 -23.20 0.42 -29.37
CA ARG A 528 -24.04 -0.69 -29.86
C ARG A 528 -24.01 -1.90 -28.93
N GLU A 529 -22.82 -2.29 -28.47
CA GLU A 529 -22.69 -3.40 -27.50
C GLU A 529 -23.36 -3.10 -26.16
N LYS A 530 -23.21 -1.89 -25.64
CA LYS A 530 -23.88 -1.49 -24.39
C LYS A 530 -25.39 -1.47 -24.53
N GLU A 531 -25.91 -1.01 -25.66
CA GLU A 531 -27.34 -1.07 -25.95
C GLU A 531 -27.85 -2.50 -26.03
N LEU A 532 -27.10 -3.39 -26.71
CA LEU A 532 -27.42 -4.82 -26.77
C LEU A 532 -27.36 -5.47 -25.37
N ARG A 533 -26.34 -5.24 -24.61
CA ARG A 533 -26.24 -5.73 -23.22
C ARG A 533 -27.38 -5.22 -22.33
N LYS A 534 -27.71 -3.93 -22.46
CA LYS A 534 -28.81 -3.31 -21.70
C LYS A 534 -30.15 -3.90 -22.09
N SER A 535 -30.40 -4.12 -23.39
CA SER A 535 -31.62 -4.75 -23.87
C SER A 535 -31.71 -6.21 -23.42
N ALA A 536 -30.61 -6.97 -23.51
CA ALA A 536 -30.56 -8.36 -23.04
C ALA A 536 -30.78 -8.46 -21.51
N GLN A 537 -30.19 -7.56 -20.73
CA GLN A 537 -30.45 -7.47 -19.29
C GLN A 537 -31.91 -7.13 -18.98
N GLN A 538 -32.50 -6.22 -19.74
CA GLN A 538 -33.92 -5.89 -19.57
C GLN A 538 -34.80 -7.05 -19.90
N GLN A 539 -34.50 -7.81 -21.00
CA GLN A 539 -35.24 -9.03 -21.36
C GLN A 539 -35.08 -10.11 -20.28
N ALA A 540 -33.86 -10.37 -19.81
CA ALA A 540 -33.61 -11.32 -18.72
C ALA A 540 -34.37 -10.95 -17.46
N ARG A 541 -34.36 -9.66 -17.08
CA ARG A 541 -35.14 -9.16 -15.92
C ARG A 541 -36.65 -9.38 -16.12
N LYS A 542 -37.18 -9.04 -17.28
CA LYS A 542 -38.59 -9.27 -17.62
C LYS A 542 -38.94 -10.76 -17.61
N SER A 543 -38.08 -11.63 -18.17
CA SER A 543 -38.25 -13.07 -18.14
C SER A 543 -38.25 -13.62 -16.70
N THR A 544 -37.26 -13.23 -15.86
CA THR A 544 -37.21 -13.64 -14.46
C THR A 544 -38.41 -13.15 -13.66
N GLN A 545 -38.86 -11.94 -13.93
CA GLN A 545 -40.05 -11.36 -13.26
C GLN A 545 -41.33 -12.06 -13.70
N LYS A 546 -41.42 -12.46 -15.01
CA LYS A 546 -42.56 -13.22 -15.55
C LYS A 546 -42.61 -14.63 -14.94
N SER A 547 -41.49 -15.36 -14.94
CA SER A 547 -41.45 -16.72 -14.36
C SER A 547 -41.72 -16.69 -12.83
N PHE A 548 -41.25 -15.69 -12.11
CA PHE A 548 -41.57 -15.49 -10.71
C PHE A 548 -43.07 -15.22 -10.49
N SER A 549 -43.68 -14.37 -11.32
CA SER A 549 -45.10 -14.06 -11.27
C SER A 549 -45.95 -15.29 -11.58
N GLU A 550 -45.56 -16.08 -12.58
CA GLU A 550 -46.24 -17.33 -12.96
C GLU A 550 -46.13 -18.37 -11.86
N ALA A 551 -44.95 -18.53 -11.25
CA ALA A 551 -44.75 -19.43 -10.10
C ALA A 551 -45.67 -19.04 -8.91
N LEU A 552 -45.73 -17.77 -8.55
CA LEU A 552 -46.67 -17.32 -7.51
C LEU A 552 -48.13 -17.56 -7.85
N LYS A 553 -48.50 -17.35 -9.13
CA LYS A 553 -49.89 -17.56 -9.59
C LYS A 553 -50.30 -19.02 -9.55
N THR A 554 -49.42 -19.93 -9.98
CA THR A 554 -49.71 -21.37 -10.07
C THR A 554 -49.59 -22.04 -8.68
N GLN A 555 -48.62 -21.65 -7.88
CA GLN A 555 -48.40 -22.32 -6.60
C GLN A 555 -49.30 -21.81 -5.45
N THR A 556 -49.82 -20.58 -5.52
CA THR A 556 -50.70 -20.03 -4.46
C THR A 556 -51.94 -20.87 -4.24
N PRO A 557 -52.72 -21.27 -5.26
CA PRO A 557 -53.90 -22.11 -5.03
C PRO A 557 -53.55 -23.49 -4.46
N VAL A 558 -52.44 -24.09 -4.89
CA VAL A 558 -51.95 -25.36 -4.36
C VAL A 558 -51.59 -25.24 -2.90
N LEU A 559 -50.88 -24.13 -2.53
CA LEU A 559 -50.53 -23.83 -1.13
C LEU A 559 -51.78 -23.63 -0.27
N ASP A 560 -52.74 -22.86 -0.77
CA ASP A 560 -54.02 -22.63 -0.04
C ASP A 560 -54.75 -23.91 0.22
N ALA A 561 -54.89 -24.79 -0.80
CA ALA A 561 -55.51 -26.10 -0.68
C ALA A 561 -54.74 -27.03 0.30
N SER A 562 -53.40 -27.01 0.24
CA SER A 562 -52.53 -27.79 1.11
C SER A 562 -52.61 -27.32 2.57
N LEU A 563 -52.69 -26.01 2.78
CA LEU A 563 -52.87 -25.44 4.12
C LEU A 563 -54.24 -25.79 4.72
N GLU A 564 -55.30 -25.73 3.92
CA GLU A 564 -56.61 -26.22 4.39
C GLU A 564 -56.61 -27.72 4.67
N ALA A 565 -55.96 -28.53 3.84
CA ALA A 565 -55.86 -29.97 4.04
C ALA A 565 -55.14 -30.32 5.36
N VAL A 566 -54.01 -29.65 5.67
CA VAL A 566 -53.30 -29.91 6.91
C VAL A 566 -54.07 -29.44 8.12
N LYS A 567 -54.83 -28.34 8.05
CA LYS A 567 -55.72 -27.86 9.12
C LYS A 567 -56.85 -28.85 9.35
N LYS A 568 -57.47 -29.39 8.32
CA LYS A 568 -58.47 -30.41 8.41
C LYS A 568 -57.91 -31.70 9.03
N LEU A 569 -56.72 -32.11 8.59
CA LEU A 569 -56.04 -33.27 9.15
C LEU A 569 -55.73 -33.08 10.65
N LYS A 570 -55.34 -31.92 11.07
CA LYS A 570 -55.11 -31.56 12.47
C LYS A 570 -56.42 -31.64 13.29
N THR A 571 -57.50 -31.04 12.75
CA THR A 571 -58.83 -31.10 13.40
C THR A 571 -59.33 -32.52 13.51
N LYS A 572 -59.12 -33.36 12.45
CA LYS A 572 -59.45 -34.78 12.45
C LYS A 572 -58.69 -35.55 13.55
N LEU A 573 -57.41 -35.25 13.72
CA LEU A 573 -56.54 -35.84 14.77
C LEU A 573 -56.95 -35.38 16.16
N ASP A 574 -57.32 -34.13 16.36
CA ASP A 574 -57.67 -33.56 17.67
C ASP A 574 -59.04 -34.03 18.17
N SER A 575 -60.00 -34.23 17.27
CA SER A 575 -61.40 -34.51 17.54
C SER A 575 -61.75 -35.99 17.71
N ASN A 576 -60.83 -36.89 17.35
CA ASN A 576 -61.18 -38.33 17.29
C ASN A 576 -60.75 -39.09 18.53
N GLN A 577 -61.72 -39.98 19.06
CA GLN A 577 -61.43 -40.87 20.17
C GLN A 577 -60.53 -42.07 19.79
N ASN A 578 -60.28 -42.29 18.49
CA ASN A 578 -59.51 -43.41 17.98
C ASN A 578 -57.99 -43.18 17.95
N LYS A 579 -57.48 -42.35 18.82
CA LYS A 579 -56.01 -42.04 18.91
C LYS A 579 -55.17 -43.29 19.29
N HIS A 580 -55.83 -44.40 19.65
CA HIS A 580 -55.19 -45.67 19.96
C HIS A 580 -55.39 -46.74 18.81
N ASP A 581 -55.95 -46.36 17.64
CA ASP A 581 -56.06 -47.27 16.51
C ASP A 581 -54.84 -47.10 15.57
N TYR A 582 -54.10 -48.18 15.44
CA TYR A 582 -52.90 -48.22 14.59
C TYR A 582 -53.19 -47.91 13.12
N ASN A 583 -54.24 -48.43 12.53
CA ASN A 583 -54.58 -48.20 11.15
C ASN A 583 -54.94 -46.73 10.87
N TYR A 584 -55.61 -46.13 11.84
CA TYR A 584 -55.93 -44.69 11.81
C TYR A 584 -54.69 -43.80 11.86
N ILE A 585 -53.73 -44.10 12.70
CA ILE A 585 -52.48 -43.34 12.78
C ILE A 585 -51.65 -43.52 11.48
N LYS A 586 -51.63 -44.69 10.88
CA LYS A 586 -50.97 -44.99 9.61
C LYS A 586 -51.60 -44.24 8.42
N GLU A 587 -52.94 -44.11 8.41
CA GLU A 587 -53.65 -43.29 7.40
C GLU A 587 -53.25 -41.81 7.54
N ILE A 588 -53.21 -41.29 8.75
CA ILE A 588 -52.76 -39.90 9.04
C ILE A 588 -51.30 -39.67 8.62
N ASP A 589 -50.40 -40.61 8.93
CA ASP A 589 -49.00 -40.55 8.53
C ASP A 589 -48.81 -40.54 7.00
N ALA A 590 -49.59 -41.35 6.29
CA ALA A 590 -49.57 -41.36 4.84
C ALA A 590 -50.08 -40.04 4.20
N ASP A 591 -51.18 -39.49 4.78
CA ASP A 591 -51.70 -38.17 4.36
C ASP A 591 -50.67 -37.06 4.63
N LEU A 592 -50.00 -37.13 5.78
CA LEU A 592 -48.96 -36.19 6.15
C LEU A 592 -47.71 -36.26 5.26
N ALA A 593 -47.31 -37.50 4.86
CA ALA A 593 -46.22 -37.70 3.92
C ALA A 593 -46.52 -37.12 2.53
N ASN A 594 -47.77 -37.24 2.06
CA ASN A 594 -48.24 -36.61 0.83
C ASN A 594 -48.15 -35.07 0.89
N LEU A 595 -48.59 -34.48 2.00
CA LEU A 595 -48.50 -33.02 2.23
C LEU A 595 -47.05 -32.54 2.36
N GLU A 596 -46.15 -33.35 2.87
CA GLU A 596 -44.72 -33.05 2.91
C GLU A 596 -44.06 -33.07 1.50
N SER A 597 -44.47 -34.04 0.68
CA SER A 597 -44.06 -34.04 -0.74
C SER A 597 -44.48 -32.74 -1.43
N LEU A 598 -45.77 -32.38 -1.29
CA LEU A 598 -46.31 -31.13 -1.83
C LEU A 598 -45.51 -29.87 -1.27
N ARG A 599 -45.13 -29.86 -0.02
CA ARG A 599 -44.31 -28.78 0.55
C ARG A 599 -42.99 -28.59 -0.17
N THR A 600 -42.36 -29.66 -0.63
CA THR A 600 -41.10 -29.57 -1.39
C THR A 600 -41.32 -29.07 -2.79
N GLU A 601 -42.43 -29.37 -3.41
CA GLU A 601 -42.79 -28.91 -4.76
C GLU A 601 -43.19 -27.43 -4.82
N ILE A 602 -43.94 -26.97 -3.79
CA ILE A 602 -44.41 -25.58 -3.69
C ILE A 602 -43.47 -24.70 -2.84
N LYS A 603 -42.17 -25.01 -2.84
CA LYS A 603 -41.17 -24.21 -2.16
C LYS A 603 -41.23 -22.75 -2.59
N THR A 604 -41.03 -21.84 -1.62
CA THR A 604 -41.03 -20.38 -1.84
C THR A 604 -40.16 -20.01 -3.06
N PRO A 605 -40.71 -19.38 -4.11
CA PRO A 605 -39.94 -18.99 -5.30
C PRO A 605 -38.79 -18.06 -4.98
N THR A 606 -37.67 -18.23 -5.66
CA THR A 606 -36.47 -17.38 -5.46
C THR A 606 -36.80 -15.93 -5.79
N LYS A 607 -36.60 -15.06 -4.80
CA LYS A 607 -36.90 -13.62 -4.89
C LYS A 607 -35.98 -12.93 -5.91
N PRO A 608 -36.50 -12.29 -7.00
CA PRO A 608 -35.70 -11.45 -7.87
C PRO A 608 -35.28 -10.15 -7.15
N PRO A 609 -34.18 -9.47 -7.60
CA PRO A 609 -33.68 -8.27 -6.94
C PRO A 609 -34.69 -7.11 -6.80
N LYS A 610 -35.64 -7.01 -7.71
CA LYS A 610 -36.76 -6.05 -7.66
C LYS A 610 -38.08 -6.78 -7.93
N ILE A 611 -38.93 -6.87 -6.93
CA ILE A 611 -40.23 -7.55 -7.03
C ILE A 611 -41.33 -6.60 -7.49
N GLY A 612 -41.27 -5.32 -7.12
CA GLY A 612 -42.28 -4.30 -7.45
C GLY A 612 -43.67 -4.66 -6.92
N VAL A 613 -44.65 -4.65 -7.83
CA VAL A 613 -46.09 -4.91 -7.53
C VAL A 613 -46.40 -6.31 -6.95
N TYR A 614 -45.44 -7.23 -7.01
CA TYR A 614 -45.63 -8.59 -6.48
C TYR A 614 -45.16 -8.75 -5.04
N GLU A 615 -44.69 -7.71 -4.36
CA GLU A 615 -44.12 -7.81 -3.01
C GLU A 615 -45.13 -8.29 -1.98
N GLU A 616 -46.34 -7.75 -2.02
CA GLU A 616 -47.43 -8.12 -1.10
C GLU A 616 -47.86 -9.58 -1.33
N ARG A 617 -48.01 -10.00 -2.60
CA ARG A 617 -48.35 -11.40 -2.95
C ARG A 617 -47.27 -12.38 -2.50
N TYR A 618 -46.00 -12.02 -2.69
CA TYR A 618 -44.89 -12.84 -2.26
C TYR A 618 -44.82 -12.96 -0.72
N ARG A 619 -45.04 -11.85 -0.01
CA ARG A 619 -45.09 -11.85 1.46
C ARG A 619 -46.19 -12.77 1.95
N ASN A 620 -47.39 -12.61 1.42
CA ASN A 620 -48.54 -13.47 1.77
C ASN A 620 -48.26 -14.95 1.46
N TYR A 621 -47.70 -15.26 0.29
CA TYR A 621 -47.29 -16.62 -0.06
C TYR A 621 -46.26 -17.19 0.93
N ARG A 622 -45.24 -16.45 1.24
CA ARG A 622 -44.19 -16.88 2.19
C ARG A 622 -44.76 -17.11 3.58
N ASP A 623 -45.62 -16.24 4.04
CA ASP A 623 -46.20 -16.37 5.38
C ASP A 623 -47.13 -17.58 5.47
N LYS A 624 -47.94 -17.84 4.45
CA LYS A 624 -48.75 -19.04 4.34
C LYS A 624 -47.89 -20.31 4.21
N TYR A 625 -46.79 -20.28 3.48
CA TYR A 625 -45.86 -21.40 3.36
C TYR A 625 -45.18 -21.73 4.68
N ASN A 626 -44.81 -20.69 5.44
CA ASN A 626 -44.28 -20.87 6.79
C ASN A 626 -45.31 -21.45 7.75
N GLU A 627 -46.56 -20.99 7.68
CA GLU A 627 -47.69 -21.52 8.44
C GLU A 627 -47.92 -22.99 8.10
N PHE A 628 -48.01 -23.33 6.82
CA PHE A 628 -48.15 -24.71 6.34
C PHE A 628 -46.99 -25.61 6.81
N SER A 629 -45.76 -25.11 6.71
CA SER A 629 -44.58 -25.86 7.19
C SER A 629 -44.60 -26.10 8.69
N ALA A 630 -45.07 -25.12 9.48
CA ALA A 630 -45.23 -25.25 10.92
C ALA A 630 -46.26 -26.31 11.29
N TYR A 631 -47.45 -26.33 10.63
CA TYR A 631 -48.44 -27.36 10.83
C TYR A 631 -47.93 -28.77 10.50
N ILE A 632 -47.21 -28.95 9.41
CA ILE A 632 -46.61 -30.25 9.06
C ILE A 632 -45.64 -30.70 10.16
N LEU A 633 -44.80 -29.81 10.67
CA LEU A 633 -43.82 -30.12 11.71
C LEU A 633 -44.52 -30.51 13.01
N GLU A 634 -45.55 -29.73 13.42
CA GLU A 634 -46.36 -30.01 14.61
C GLU A 634 -47.05 -31.36 14.51
N MET A 635 -47.72 -31.64 13.38
CA MET A 635 -48.40 -32.90 13.14
C MET A 635 -47.45 -34.10 13.17
N LYS A 636 -46.26 -33.97 12.58
CA LYS A 636 -45.23 -35.02 12.65
C LYS A 636 -44.81 -35.34 14.07
N LEU A 637 -44.67 -34.34 14.93
CA LEU A 637 -44.34 -34.53 16.35
C LEU A 637 -45.45 -35.29 17.06
N ILE A 638 -46.72 -34.93 16.80
CA ILE A 638 -47.89 -35.61 17.39
C ILE A 638 -47.98 -37.05 16.90
N VAL A 639 -47.89 -37.30 15.59
CA VAL A 639 -47.98 -38.65 14.99
C VAL A 639 -46.83 -39.53 15.53
N ASN A 640 -45.59 -39.04 15.56
CA ASN A 640 -44.45 -39.78 16.11
C ASN A 640 -44.63 -40.14 17.59
N LYS A 641 -45.21 -39.22 18.37
CA LYS A 641 -45.51 -39.48 19.79
C LYS A 641 -46.58 -40.57 19.94
N LEU A 642 -47.68 -40.48 19.19
CA LEU A 642 -48.76 -41.48 19.21
C LEU A 642 -48.26 -42.84 18.73
N ASP A 643 -47.48 -42.91 17.65
CA ASP A 643 -46.87 -44.15 17.17
C ASP A 643 -45.93 -44.77 18.23
N SER A 644 -45.14 -43.95 18.93
CA SER A 644 -44.29 -44.38 20.04
C SER A 644 -45.09 -44.91 21.25
N GLU A 645 -46.26 -44.32 21.54
CA GLU A 645 -47.11 -44.74 22.63
C GLU A 645 -47.85 -46.07 22.29
N LEU A 646 -48.35 -46.21 21.07
CA LEU A 646 -48.95 -47.43 20.54
C LEU A 646 -47.97 -48.61 20.52
N ASN A 647 -46.74 -48.37 20.10
CA ASN A 647 -45.65 -49.32 20.06
C ASN A 647 -45.26 -49.87 21.46
N LYS A 648 -45.57 -49.14 22.51
CA LYS A 648 -45.38 -49.60 23.93
C LYS A 648 -46.50 -50.47 24.44
N LEU A 649 -47.70 -50.38 23.87
CA LEU A 649 -48.92 -51.09 24.35
C LEU A 649 -49.08 -52.50 23.79
N GLU A 650 -48.55 -52.84 22.59
CA GLU A 650 -48.61 -54.16 21.97
C GLU A 650 -47.29 -54.61 21.32
N PRO A 651 -46.46 -55.42 21.97
CA PRO A 651 -45.16 -55.87 21.47
C PRO A 651 -45.19 -56.66 20.13
N SER A 652 -46.33 -57.37 19.85
CA SER A 652 -46.50 -58.13 18.62
C SER A 652 -46.73 -57.25 17.34
N LEU A 653 -47.27 -56.05 17.52
CA LEU A 653 -47.45 -55.05 16.47
C LEU A 653 -46.12 -54.33 16.15
N VAL A 654 -45.24 -54.24 17.14
CA VAL A 654 -43.92 -53.58 16.99
C VAL A 654 -43.05 -54.28 15.94
N GLY A 655 -43.06 -55.61 15.93
CA GLY A 655 -42.30 -56.40 14.96
C GLY A 655 -42.80 -56.20 13.52
N LYS A 656 -44.12 -56.12 13.35
CA LYS A 656 -44.75 -55.90 12.03
C LYS A 656 -44.49 -54.46 11.52
N ASN A 657 -44.53 -53.47 12.42
CA ASN A 657 -44.29 -52.08 12.11
C ASN A 657 -42.82 -51.82 11.72
N HIS A 658 -41.85 -52.45 12.38
CA HIS A 658 -40.45 -52.39 11.99
C HIS A 658 -40.18 -53.01 10.63
N LEU A 659 -40.88 -54.11 10.28
CA LEU A 659 -40.78 -54.72 8.94
C LEU A 659 -41.36 -53.81 7.85
N ASP A 660 -42.55 -53.25 8.06
CA ASP A 660 -43.22 -52.35 7.10
C ASP A 660 -42.42 -51.04 6.90
N LYS A 661 -41.85 -50.46 7.98
CA LYS A 661 -41.03 -49.25 7.91
C LYS A 661 -39.73 -49.50 7.18
N ASN A 662 -39.06 -50.61 7.41
CA ASN A 662 -37.85 -51.01 6.70
C ASN A 662 -38.09 -51.33 5.25
N GLN A 663 -39.26 -51.97 4.90
CA GLN A 663 -39.65 -52.21 3.54
C GLN A 663 -39.99 -50.93 2.76
N GLY A 664 -40.59 -49.94 3.45
CA GLY A 664 -40.80 -48.60 2.90
C GLY A 664 -39.48 -47.85 2.60
N ILE A 665 -38.52 -47.92 3.51
CA ILE A 665 -37.18 -47.32 3.33
C ILE A 665 -36.41 -47.99 2.20
N ILE A 666 -36.52 -49.34 2.09
CA ILE A 666 -35.87 -50.10 1.02
C ILE A 666 -36.49 -49.76 -0.34
N ASN A 667 -37.80 -49.69 -0.41
CA ASN A 667 -38.50 -49.32 -1.66
C ASN A 667 -38.18 -47.89 -2.09
N ALA A 668 -38.15 -46.93 -1.16
CA ALA A 668 -37.77 -45.54 -1.48
C ALA A 668 -36.32 -45.45 -1.96
N ARG A 669 -35.38 -46.23 -1.36
CA ARG A 669 -33.97 -46.28 -1.81
C ARG A 669 -33.87 -46.97 -3.20
N LEU A 670 -34.60 -48.01 -3.47
CA LEU A 670 -34.63 -48.68 -4.76
C LEU A 670 -35.19 -47.78 -5.88
N THR A 671 -36.26 -47.05 -5.60
CA THR A 671 -36.83 -46.06 -6.55
C THR A 671 -35.82 -44.94 -6.81
N LYS A 672 -35.14 -44.41 -5.78
CA LYS A 672 -34.10 -43.41 -5.96
C LYS A 672 -32.88 -43.93 -6.71
N PHE A 673 -32.56 -45.21 -6.53
CA PHE A 673 -31.46 -45.86 -7.30
C PHE A 673 -31.84 -46.11 -8.75
N SER A 674 -33.08 -46.53 -9.00
CA SER A 674 -33.64 -46.68 -10.36
C SER A 674 -33.64 -45.35 -11.14
N ASN A 675 -34.16 -44.28 -10.51
CA ASN A 675 -34.17 -42.94 -11.11
C ASN A 675 -32.74 -42.42 -11.43
N ASN A 676 -31.80 -42.71 -10.53
CA ASN A 676 -30.38 -42.30 -10.73
C ASN A 676 -29.69 -43.09 -11.87
N ILE A 677 -30.10 -44.38 -12.06
CA ILE A 677 -29.66 -45.22 -13.20
C ILE A 677 -30.25 -44.67 -14.50
N ASP A 678 -31.53 -44.35 -14.50
CA ASP A 678 -32.21 -43.81 -15.67
C ASP A 678 -31.67 -42.46 -16.12
N GLU A 679 -31.36 -41.55 -15.15
CA GLU A 679 -30.68 -40.27 -15.43
C GLU A 679 -29.29 -40.49 -16.02
N LYS A 680 -28.50 -41.41 -15.44
CA LYS A 680 -27.13 -41.69 -15.94
C LYS A 680 -27.17 -42.39 -17.31
N THR A 681 -28.14 -43.29 -17.54
CA THR A 681 -28.31 -43.96 -18.79
C THR A 681 -28.75 -42.98 -19.89
N ASN A 682 -29.68 -42.08 -19.58
CA ASN A 682 -30.10 -41.02 -20.49
C ASN A 682 -28.96 -40.01 -20.78
N ALA A 683 -28.12 -39.69 -19.78
CA ALA A 683 -26.94 -38.85 -19.98
C ALA A 683 -25.87 -39.53 -20.84
N LEU A 684 -25.69 -40.85 -20.71
CA LEU A 684 -24.79 -41.63 -21.56
C LEU A 684 -25.34 -41.78 -23.00
N LEU A 685 -26.62 -42.03 -23.16
CA LEU A 685 -27.25 -42.09 -24.47
C LEU A 685 -27.18 -40.75 -25.23
N LYS A 686 -27.32 -39.63 -24.51
CA LYS A 686 -27.11 -38.31 -25.08
C LYS A 686 -25.66 -38.06 -25.54
N LYS A 687 -24.70 -38.63 -24.82
CA LYS A 687 -23.26 -38.51 -25.12
C LYS A 687 -22.79 -39.43 -26.26
N TRP A 688 -23.59 -40.45 -26.61
CA TRP A 688 -23.33 -41.38 -27.71
C TRP A 688 -24.17 -41.10 -28.97
N GLY A 689 -25.07 -40.11 -28.87
CA GLY A 689 -25.91 -39.65 -29.99
C GLY A 689 -25.44 -38.32 -30.62
N GLU A 690 -24.39 -37.72 -30.08
CA GLU A 690 -23.57 -36.65 -30.67
C GLU A 690 -22.23 -37.27 -31.16
#